data_d13a2e37b1a6359c5a140c5027bc2346
#
_entry.id   d13a2e37b1a6359c5a140c5027bc2346
#
_cell.length_a   1.000
_cell.length_b   1.000
_cell.length_c   1.000
_cell.angle_alpha   90.00
_cell.angle_beta   90.00
_cell.angle_gamma   90.00
#
_symmetry.space_group_name_H-M   'P 1'
#
loop_
_entity.id
_entity.type
_entity.pdbx_description
1 polymer ?
#
loop_
_entity_poly.entity_id
_entity_poly.type
_entity_poly.pdbx_seq_one_letter_code
_entity_poly.pdbx_strand_id
1 'polypeptide(L)'
;VIAWSIVKAIKTYPQMNVGFGVVDGKPSRLEHDGVNLGIAIDIEKKDGSRNLLVPNIKGANKMNFAEFFAAYNEQVKKSRDGKLTIEDFQGTTISLTNPGTIGTISSNPRLMSGQSAIIATGAIDYPAEYQAMTPAALSQIGISRVITLTSTYDHRVIQGAESGLFLAKIHEFIIGQHGFYDEIFADLEINYPPLRWAQDFNPSLFGSDRISEQIEKQANVLQLINAYRTRGHLLADIDPLNMIAHHADELELENFGLTIWDLDREFITGGLHGEKTATLRRILEILRKAYAGKVGIEYRHIQSKEEKTWIRDQIRQQFVDVEPLGAEIRKELLQKLIEAEQFEQFLHKKYLGQKRFSLEGTETVIPLLDQLVENASEKGVEEIFMGMAHRGRLNVLSNIVGDAETGDMAERIFTVFEGTSHPSFPADEGDVKYHQGATGKRKTKTGNNVKIQLASNPSHLEFVDPVVEGMARARQDELLETGQDRDAVHDKVLPVLLHGDAAFAGQGIVMETLQLANLKGYRTGGTIHIVINNQIGFTTGADAARSSIYSTDAAQITQLPIFHINGDDPEAAFRVVKIALDYRQEFNKDVALDLVGFRRLGHNEGDEPSYTQPLMYARVKAHPGVRHLYAQKLIRENIITEAELGQMTDKVVEKYEGILKRAKQIATDKPKREFLPAANLDEDGSQILETGISAETLKTVSDKISVVPENFHVNPKMVGQLARRAKMGTGEAPMDWGFAEAIAFGSLVTEGVNIRLSGQDSGRGTFSHRHALMYDTLNGAVWCPLRELEPKNGSAKFEVFDSSLSEQGVLGFEYGYSVVDPNALVMWEAQFGDFSNGAQVIIDQYIVASEEKWNQKCRLVMLLPHGYEGQGPEHSSARLERYLQLCAENNLQVCYPTTPTQYFHLLRRQVKQEIVRPLIVMTPKSLLRLPAASSSVENLTSGGFQPVIDDVSITNKTEVKRIVLCSGKVFYDLNAAR
;
A
#
# COMPACT_ATOMS: atom_id res chain seq x y z
N VAL A 1 31.24 25.49 -5.62
CA VAL A 1 30.87 26.34 -4.47
C VAL A 1 31.61 27.68 -4.55
N ILE A 2 32.97 27.75 -4.47
CA ILE A 2 33.72 29.03 -4.49
C ILE A 2 33.39 29.86 -5.75
N ALA A 3 33.38 29.24 -6.93
CA ALA A 3 33.02 29.92 -8.18
C ALA A 3 31.60 30.50 -8.14
N TRP A 4 30.67 29.78 -7.56
CA TRP A 4 29.29 30.24 -7.36
C TRP A 4 29.19 31.39 -6.37
N SER A 5 29.92 31.32 -5.26
CA SER A 5 29.94 32.44 -4.30
C SER A 5 30.47 33.74 -4.91
N ILE A 6 31.43 33.67 -5.87
CA ILE A 6 31.90 34.84 -6.66
C ILE A 6 30.74 35.41 -7.48
N VAL A 7 29.99 34.56 -8.23
CA VAL A 7 28.84 34.99 -9.05
C VAL A 7 27.76 35.65 -8.19
N LYS A 8 27.49 35.08 -7.03
CA LYS A 8 26.51 35.64 -6.08
C LYS A 8 26.97 36.95 -5.46
N ALA A 9 28.27 37.07 -5.12
CA ALA A 9 28.83 38.29 -4.52
C ALA A 9 28.81 39.45 -5.51
N ILE A 10 28.94 39.21 -6.81
CA ILE A 10 28.87 40.26 -7.86
C ILE A 10 27.49 40.92 -7.86
N LYS A 11 26.39 40.23 -7.50
CA LYS A 11 25.07 40.87 -7.38
C LYS A 11 25.06 42.02 -6.35
N THR A 12 25.86 41.87 -5.28
CA THR A 12 26.01 42.89 -4.24
C THR A 12 27.09 43.93 -4.58
N TYR A 13 28.13 43.49 -5.24
CA TYR A 13 29.27 44.31 -5.61
C TYR A 13 29.52 44.27 -7.14
N PRO A 14 28.64 44.88 -7.96
CA PRO A 14 28.72 44.83 -9.43
C PRO A 14 29.97 45.52 -9.99
N GLN A 15 30.58 46.42 -9.22
CA GLN A 15 31.85 47.09 -9.57
C GLN A 15 33.02 46.13 -9.71
N MET A 16 32.94 44.91 -9.17
CA MET A 16 33.95 43.86 -9.37
C MET A 16 33.84 43.16 -10.74
N ASN A 17 32.75 43.40 -11.49
CA ASN A 17 32.49 42.85 -12.83
C ASN A 17 32.50 43.94 -13.90
N VAL A 18 33.45 44.85 -13.82
CA VAL A 18 33.63 45.95 -14.81
C VAL A 18 34.92 45.76 -15.59
N GLY A 19 35.07 46.51 -16.68
CA GLY A 19 36.27 46.57 -17.48
C GLY A 19 36.83 47.99 -17.52
N PHE A 20 38.09 48.13 -17.90
CA PHE A 20 38.69 49.39 -18.29
C PHE A 20 38.93 49.41 -19.81
N GLY A 21 38.52 50.48 -20.47
CA GLY A 21 38.74 50.68 -21.89
C GLY A 21 38.88 52.13 -22.27
N VAL A 22 39.15 52.40 -23.53
CA VAL A 22 39.21 53.76 -24.12
C VAL A 22 38.04 53.85 -25.10
N VAL A 23 37.06 54.68 -24.77
CA VAL A 23 35.89 54.94 -25.62
C VAL A 23 36.03 56.38 -26.14
N ASP A 24 35.94 56.53 -27.41
CA ASP A 24 36.14 57.86 -28.07
C ASP A 24 37.36 58.62 -27.63
N GLY A 25 38.52 57.91 -27.46
CA GLY A 25 39.80 58.46 -27.01
C GLY A 25 39.88 58.83 -25.52
N LYS A 26 38.83 58.52 -24.73
CA LYS A 26 38.77 58.81 -23.29
C LYS A 26 38.84 57.52 -22.49
N PRO A 27 39.63 57.49 -21.38
CA PRO A 27 39.62 56.38 -20.47
C PRO A 27 38.19 56.21 -19.84
N SER A 28 37.62 55.03 -19.99
CA SER A 28 36.24 54.79 -19.60
C SER A 28 36.15 53.49 -18.80
N ARG A 29 35.28 53.49 -17.83
CA ARG A 29 34.81 52.25 -17.15
C ARG A 29 33.78 51.60 -18.05
N LEU A 30 33.98 50.32 -18.34
CA LEU A 30 33.05 49.50 -19.11
C LEU A 30 32.21 48.67 -18.17
N GLU A 31 30.88 48.81 -18.25
CA GLU A 31 29.96 47.99 -17.49
C GLU A 31 29.50 46.78 -18.33
N HIS A 32 29.35 45.63 -17.69
CA HIS A 32 28.93 44.41 -18.36
C HIS A 32 27.51 44.04 -17.93
N ASP A 33 26.66 43.70 -18.88
CA ASP A 33 25.26 43.33 -18.64
C ASP A 33 25.07 41.94 -17.96
N GLY A 34 26.13 41.14 -17.93
CA GLY A 34 26.14 39.80 -17.36
C GLY A 34 27.48 39.41 -16.78
N VAL A 35 27.48 38.30 -16.06
CA VAL A 35 28.71 37.71 -15.51
C VAL A 35 29.13 36.54 -16.39
N ASN A 36 30.25 36.68 -17.07
CA ASN A 36 30.91 35.60 -17.79
C ASN A 36 32.16 35.21 -17.02
N LEU A 37 32.03 34.14 -16.20
CA LEU A 37 33.08 33.73 -15.28
C LEU A 37 34.11 32.86 -16.00
N GLY A 38 35.31 33.36 -16.17
CA GLY A 38 36.46 32.60 -16.66
C GLY A 38 36.99 31.61 -15.61
N ILE A 39 37.26 30.39 -16.04
CA ILE A 39 37.83 29.35 -15.20
C ILE A 39 39.20 28.98 -15.72
N ALA A 40 40.24 29.24 -14.94
CA ALA A 40 41.62 28.87 -15.31
C ALA A 40 41.79 27.34 -15.10
N ILE A 41 42.01 26.63 -16.22
CA ILE A 41 42.21 25.18 -16.25
C ILE A 41 43.60 24.89 -16.76
N ASP A 42 44.43 24.25 -15.94
CA ASP A 42 45.77 23.85 -16.27
C ASP A 42 45.79 22.41 -16.80
N ILE A 43 46.34 22.25 -17.99
CA ILE A 43 46.39 20.96 -18.70
C ILE A 43 47.84 20.56 -18.91
N GLU A 44 48.25 19.42 -18.40
CA GLU A 44 49.51 18.79 -18.68
C GLU A 44 49.45 17.99 -19.99
N LYS A 45 50.36 18.33 -20.94
CA LYS A 45 50.47 17.64 -22.21
C LYS A 45 51.33 16.39 -22.06
N LYS A 46 51.21 15.48 -23.06
CA LYS A 46 51.98 14.23 -23.10
C LYS A 46 53.51 14.42 -23.08
N ASP A 47 54.00 15.60 -23.48
CA ASP A 47 55.41 15.99 -23.46
C ASP A 47 55.88 16.62 -22.13
N GLY A 48 54.98 16.65 -21.11
CA GLY A 48 55.25 17.26 -19.81
C GLY A 48 55.09 18.78 -19.78
N SER A 49 54.84 19.43 -20.93
CA SER A 49 54.54 20.86 -20.95
C SER A 49 53.13 21.14 -20.42
N ARG A 50 52.96 22.31 -19.80
CA ARG A 50 51.66 22.72 -19.24
C ARG A 50 51.07 23.85 -20.09
N ASN A 51 49.74 23.79 -20.26
CA ASN A 51 49.02 24.84 -20.98
C ASN A 51 47.86 25.33 -20.12
N LEU A 52 47.79 26.62 -19.88
CA LEU A 52 46.72 27.26 -19.13
C LEU A 52 45.64 27.74 -20.09
N LEU A 53 44.44 27.23 -19.95
CA LEU A 53 43.28 27.65 -20.70
C LEU A 53 42.27 28.33 -19.75
N VAL A 54 41.58 29.38 -20.24
CA VAL A 54 40.61 30.12 -19.40
C VAL A 54 39.30 30.27 -20.17
N PRO A 55 38.57 29.17 -20.40
CA PRO A 55 37.22 29.24 -20.92
C PRO A 55 36.27 29.90 -19.92
N ASN A 56 35.11 30.37 -20.36
CA ASN A 56 34.17 31.04 -19.49
C ASN A 56 32.77 30.41 -19.51
N ILE A 57 32.07 30.57 -18.39
CA ILE A 57 30.66 30.29 -18.25
C ILE A 57 29.88 31.57 -18.52
N LYS A 58 29.12 31.62 -19.63
CA LYS A 58 28.41 32.82 -20.07
C LYS A 58 27.11 32.99 -19.28
N GLY A 59 26.81 34.23 -18.90
CA GLY A 59 25.57 34.56 -18.21
C GLY A 59 25.38 33.87 -16.87
N ALA A 60 26.45 33.57 -16.15
CA ALA A 60 26.47 32.82 -14.89
C ALA A 60 25.51 33.41 -13.82
N ASN A 61 25.29 34.74 -13.84
CA ASN A 61 24.34 35.41 -12.92
C ASN A 61 22.86 35.17 -13.22
N LYS A 62 22.52 34.55 -14.37
CA LYS A 62 21.14 34.19 -14.77
C LYS A 62 20.79 32.73 -14.49
N MET A 63 21.77 31.93 -14.11
CA MET A 63 21.66 30.51 -13.82
C MET A 63 21.25 30.26 -12.36
N ASN A 64 20.63 29.11 -12.10
CA ASN A 64 20.60 28.52 -10.78
C ASN A 64 21.87 27.69 -10.53
N PHE A 65 22.05 27.15 -9.30
CA PHE A 65 23.27 26.41 -9.00
C PHE A 65 23.44 25.13 -9.81
N ALA A 66 22.38 24.41 -10.07
CA ALA A 66 22.42 23.15 -10.85
C ALA A 66 22.84 23.40 -12.28
N GLU A 67 22.29 24.45 -12.94
CA GLU A 67 22.66 24.87 -14.28
C GLU A 67 24.11 25.35 -14.34
N PHE A 68 24.51 26.16 -13.35
CA PHE A 68 25.89 26.64 -13.24
C PHE A 68 26.88 25.48 -13.06
N PHE A 69 26.57 24.51 -12.22
CA PHE A 69 27.39 23.34 -11.97
C PHE A 69 27.51 22.45 -13.22
N ALA A 70 26.41 22.26 -13.96
CA ALA A 70 26.46 21.56 -15.25
C ALA A 70 27.34 22.28 -16.26
N ALA A 71 27.18 23.60 -16.42
CA ALA A 71 28.02 24.41 -17.32
C ALA A 71 29.50 24.40 -16.92
N TYR A 72 29.79 24.44 -15.61
CA TYR A 72 31.16 24.33 -15.11
C TYR A 72 31.81 22.99 -15.51
N ASN A 73 31.11 21.89 -15.28
CA ASN A 73 31.62 20.56 -15.63
C ASN A 73 31.77 20.38 -17.13
N GLU A 74 30.87 20.95 -17.94
CA GLU A 74 30.97 20.94 -19.40
C GLU A 74 32.25 21.65 -19.86
N GLN A 75 32.56 22.85 -19.35
CA GLN A 75 33.78 23.58 -19.71
C GLN A 75 35.06 22.82 -19.30
N VAL A 76 35.05 22.20 -18.10
CA VAL A 76 36.17 21.35 -17.65
C VAL A 76 36.34 20.13 -18.58
N LYS A 77 35.25 19.48 -18.98
CA LYS A 77 35.27 18.33 -19.90
C LYS A 77 35.79 18.74 -21.29
N LYS A 78 35.25 19.82 -21.88
CA LYS A 78 35.69 20.34 -23.18
C LYS A 78 37.17 20.67 -23.17
N SER A 79 37.67 21.26 -22.07
CA SER A 79 39.06 21.57 -21.89
C SER A 79 39.98 20.34 -21.92
N ARG A 80 39.59 19.29 -21.19
CA ARG A 80 40.33 18.02 -21.12
C ARG A 80 40.29 17.25 -22.45
N ASP A 81 39.15 17.29 -23.13
CA ASP A 81 38.94 16.62 -24.42
C ASP A 81 39.54 17.40 -25.62
N GLY A 82 40.04 18.60 -25.40
CA GLY A 82 40.56 19.46 -26.47
C GLY A 82 39.49 19.99 -27.45
N LYS A 83 38.25 20.11 -26.98
CA LYS A 83 37.06 20.50 -27.77
C LYS A 83 36.63 21.96 -27.58
N LEU A 84 37.47 22.80 -26.94
CA LEU A 84 37.15 24.20 -26.76
C LEU A 84 37.18 24.95 -28.09
N THR A 85 36.24 25.84 -28.30
CA THR A 85 36.14 26.74 -29.45
C THR A 85 36.61 28.15 -29.09
N ILE A 86 36.78 29.00 -30.08
CA ILE A 86 37.16 30.42 -29.86
C ILE A 86 36.08 31.13 -29.04
N GLU A 87 34.82 30.77 -29.21
CA GLU A 87 33.68 31.33 -28.51
C GLU A 87 33.72 31.07 -27.00
N ASP A 88 34.29 29.91 -26.58
CA ASP A 88 34.42 29.57 -25.15
C ASP A 88 35.37 30.54 -24.40
N PHE A 89 36.23 31.28 -25.11
CA PHE A 89 37.18 32.21 -24.53
C PHE A 89 36.74 33.68 -24.62
N GLN A 90 35.77 34.01 -25.47
CA GLN A 90 35.40 35.39 -25.72
C GLN A 90 34.44 35.93 -24.65
N GLY A 91 34.59 37.22 -24.32
CA GLY A 91 33.68 37.98 -23.46
C GLY A 91 33.78 37.67 -21.98
N THR A 92 34.88 37.12 -21.50
CA THR A 92 35.13 36.91 -20.07
C THR A 92 35.15 38.23 -19.31
N THR A 93 34.38 38.37 -18.23
CA THR A 93 34.27 39.61 -17.44
C THR A 93 35.01 39.57 -16.13
N ILE A 94 35.12 38.42 -15.48
CA ILE A 94 35.91 38.14 -14.27
C ILE A 94 36.43 36.72 -14.33
N SER A 95 37.58 36.45 -13.71
CA SER A 95 38.15 35.09 -13.73
C SER A 95 38.42 34.55 -12.33
N LEU A 96 38.34 33.21 -12.23
CA LEU A 96 38.79 32.42 -11.10
C LEU A 96 39.99 31.56 -11.51
N THR A 97 41.08 31.63 -10.75
CA THR A 97 42.24 30.74 -10.92
C THR A 97 42.51 29.95 -9.64
N ASN A 98 42.91 28.69 -9.76
CA ASN A 98 43.18 27.82 -8.62
C ASN A 98 44.59 27.22 -8.67
N PRO A 99 45.63 27.96 -8.35
CA PRO A 99 46.96 27.39 -8.22
C PRO A 99 47.15 26.54 -6.96
N GLY A 100 46.18 26.49 -6.05
CA GLY A 100 46.24 25.69 -4.85
C GLY A 100 46.27 24.18 -5.12
N THR A 101 45.84 23.71 -6.27
CA THR A 101 45.92 22.30 -6.69
C THR A 101 47.36 21.79 -6.82
N ILE A 102 48.33 22.67 -6.99
CA ILE A 102 49.77 22.37 -7.06
C ILE A 102 50.52 22.82 -5.81
N GLY A 103 49.80 23.09 -4.69
CA GLY A 103 50.37 23.42 -3.38
C GLY A 103 50.65 24.91 -3.13
N THR A 104 50.27 25.83 -4.03
CA THR A 104 50.44 27.27 -3.82
C THR A 104 49.48 27.79 -2.76
N ILE A 105 49.96 28.33 -1.67
CA ILE A 105 49.14 28.85 -0.56
C ILE A 105 48.45 30.17 -0.91
N SER A 106 49.15 31.06 -1.64
CA SER A 106 48.64 32.38 -2.04
C SER A 106 49.23 32.77 -3.40
N SER A 107 48.43 33.41 -4.24
CA SER A 107 48.83 33.81 -5.59
C SER A 107 48.30 35.21 -5.91
N ASN A 108 49.13 36.00 -6.64
CA ASN A 108 48.73 37.28 -7.22
C ASN A 108 48.74 37.19 -8.75
N PRO A 109 47.65 36.69 -9.35
CA PRO A 109 47.56 36.50 -10.80
C PRO A 109 47.56 37.85 -11.54
N ARG A 110 47.97 37.82 -12.78
CA ARG A 110 47.87 39.01 -13.65
C ARG A 110 46.48 39.07 -14.29
N LEU A 111 45.95 40.29 -14.38
CA LEU A 111 44.72 40.55 -15.07
C LEU A 111 44.83 40.23 -16.57
N MET A 112 43.81 39.59 -17.12
CA MET A 112 43.68 39.40 -18.55
C MET A 112 43.08 40.64 -19.22
N SER A 113 43.39 40.85 -20.49
CA SER A 113 42.86 41.99 -21.26
C SER A 113 41.30 42.01 -21.22
N GLY A 114 40.74 43.15 -20.89
CA GLY A 114 39.29 43.35 -20.81
C GLY A 114 38.63 43.02 -19.46
N GLN A 115 39.38 42.46 -18.51
CA GLN A 115 38.94 42.20 -17.16
C GLN A 115 39.52 43.16 -16.16
N SER A 116 38.76 43.52 -15.14
CA SER A 116 39.25 44.37 -14.04
C SER A 116 39.43 43.63 -12.72
N ALA A 117 39.06 42.38 -12.64
CA ALA A 117 39.26 41.53 -11.44
C ALA A 117 39.55 40.08 -11.79
N ILE A 118 40.40 39.45 -10.98
CA ILE A 118 40.67 38.03 -10.98
C ILE A 118 40.82 37.55 -9.54
N ILE A 119 40.11 36.46 -9.19
CA ILE A 119 40.17 35.84 -7.87
C ILE A 119 41.07 34.61 -7.95
N ALA A 120 42.00 34.48 -7.00
CA ALA A 120 42.83 33.29 -6.90
C ALA A 120 42.56 32.55 -5.58
N THR A 121 42.52 31.21 -5.65
CA THR A 121 42.42 30.35 -4.48
C THR A 121 43.76 29.69 -4.18
N GLY A 122 44.13 29.68 -2.90
CA GLY A 122 45.29 28.92 -2.40
C GLY A 122 44.99 27.45 -2.19
N ALA A 123 45.97 26.70 -1.74
CA ALA A 123 45.84 25.33 -1.33
C ALA A 123 44.88 25.22 -0.11
N ILE A 124 44.11 24.15 -0.08
CA ILE A 124 43.30 23.78 1.08
C ILE A 124 44.15 22.88 1.97
N ASP A 125 44.67 23.44 3.07
CA ASP A 125 45.54 22.71 4.00
C ASP A 125 45.36 23.22 5.43
N TYR A 126 45.94 22.50 6.40
CA TYR A 126 45.95 22.94 7.79
C TYR A 126 46.84 24.20 7.93
N PRO A 127 46.54 25.09 8.88
CA PRO A 127 47.41 26.21 9.19
C PRO A 127 48.84 25.73 9.50
N ALA A 128 49.83 26.50 9.09
CA ALA A 128 51.24 26.09 9.17
C ALA A 128 51.69 25.65 10.56
N GLU A 129 51.13 26.25 11.60
CA GLU A 129 51.42 25.96 13.01
C GLU A 129 51.01 24.52 13.42
N TYR A 130 50.06 23.90 12.68
CA TYR A 130 49.50 22.61 13.02
C TYR A 130 49.90 21.49 12.04
N GLN A 131 50.65 21.76 10.99
CA GLN A 131 51.02 20.79 9.94
C GLN A 131 51.86 19.61 10.46
N ALA A 132 52.54 19.78 11.62
CA ALA A 132 53.28 18.71 12.26
C ALA A 132 52.41 17.71 13.05
N MET A 133 51.14 17.99 13.24
CA MET A 133 50.21 17.11 13.99
C MET A 133 49.57 16.09 13.04
N THR A 134 49.25 14.92 13.60
CA THR A 134 48.49 13.91 12.86
C THR A 134 47.05 14.38 12.60
N PRO A 135 46.41 13.98 11.49
CA PRO A 135 45.02 14.32 11.23
C PRO A 135 44.06 13.93 12.37
N ALA A 136 44.30 12.81 13.04
CA ALA A 136 43.53 12.37 14.18
C ALA A 136 43.65 13.34 15.38
N ALA A 137 44.86 13.82 15.67
CA ALA A 137 45.07 14.81 16.72
C ALA A 137 44.42 16.16 16.39
N LEU A 138 44.50 16.61 15.14
CA LEU A 138 43.87 17.84 14.67
C LEU A 138 42.35 17.77 14.74
N SER A 139 41.77 16.64 14.35
CA SER A 139 40.34 16.39 14.48
C SER A 139 39.85 16.42 15.94
N GLN A 140 40.65 15.88 16.89
CA GLN A 140 40.32 15.93 18.30
C GLN A 140 40.31 17.33 18.90
N ILE A 141 41.14 18.24 18.37
CA ILE A 141 41.21 19.64 18.86
C ILE A 141 40.43 20.61 17.96
N GLY A 142 39.66 20.07 17.00
CA GLY A 142 38.73 20.86 16.16
C GLY A 142 39.47 21.78 15.14
N ILE A 143 40.72 21.52 14.80
CA ILE A 143 41.45 22.30 13.78
C ILE A 143 41.02 21.87 12.39
N SER A 144 40.48 22.78 11.62
CA SER A 144 40.05 22.56 10.24
C SER A 144 41.07 23.05 9.24
N ARG A 145 40.93 22.60 8.00
CA ARG A 145 41.71 23.12 6.87
C ARG A 145 41.24 24.53 6.50
N VAL A 146 42.13 25.35 6.08
CA VAL A 146 41.87 26.73 5.64
C VAL A 146 42.27 26.92 4.17
N ILE A 147 41.65 27.89 3.52
CA ILE A 147 41.98 28.32 2.16
C ILE A 147 42.14 29.82 2.12
N THR A 148 43.16 30.31 1.43
CA THR A 148 43.35 31.73 1.21
C THR A 148 42.74 32.14 -0.13
N LEU A 149 41.90 33.18 -0.13
CA LEU A 149 41.37 33.81 -1.32
C LEU A 149 42.06 35.17 -1.51
N THR A 150 42.55 35.42 -2.71
CA THR A 150 43.15 36.69 -3.06
C THR A 150 42.46 37.33 -4.26
N SER A 151 42.39 38.66 -4.29
CA SER A 151 41.82 39.42 -5.39
C SER A 151 42.90 40.31 -6.00
N THR A 152 43.11 40.14 -7.29
CA THR A 152 43.89 41.10 -8.09
C THR A 152 42.92 41.91 -8.93
N TYR A 153 43.02 43.24 -8.88
CA TYR A 153 42.08 44.12 -9.55
C TYR A 153 42.77 45.34 -10.16
N ASP A 154 42.07 45.95 -11.12
CA ASP A 154 42.51 47.18 -11.79
C ASP A 154 42.09 48.38 -10.95
N HIS A 155 43.04 48.99 -10.26
CA HIS A 155 42.78 50.10 -9.35
C HIS A 155 42.30 51.40 -10.05
N ARG A 156 42.33 51.45 -11.39
CA ARG A 156 41.73 52.57 -12.18
C ARG A 156 40.17 52.55 -12.10
N VAL A 157 39.56 51.39 -11.89
CA VAL A 157 38.08 51.19 -11.92
C VAL A 157 37.51 50.52 -10.66
N ILE A 158 38.35 49.92 -9.83
CA ILE A 158 37.97 49.25 -8.59
C ILE A 158 38.79 49.83 -7.43
N GLN A 159 38.14 50.19 -6.33
CA GLN A 159 38.76 50.64 -5.10
C GLN A 159 39.16 49.47 -4.20
N GLY A 160 40.20 49.62 -3.37
CA GLY A 160 40.67 48.60 -2.44
C GLY A 160 39.59 48.14 -1.44
N ALA A 161 38.79 49.08 -0.94
CA ALA A 161 37.69 48.79 -0.04
C ALA A 161 36.61 47.92 -0.71
N GLU A 162 36.32 48.16 -1.99
CA GLU A 162 35.33 47.38 -2.75
C GLU A 162 35.79 45.93 -2.92
N SER A 163 37.06 45.71 -3.25
CA SER A 163 37.65 44.38 -3.36
C SER A 163 37.68 43.66 -2.01
N GLY A 164 37.99 44.38 -0.92
CA GLY A 164 37.97 43.81 0.45
C GLY A 164 36.56 43.37 0.88
N LEU A 165 35.56 44.23 0.69
CA LEU A 165 34.17 43.95 1.01
C LEU A 165 33.60 42.79 0.13
N PHE A 166 34.04 42.72 -1.13
CA PHE A 166 33.68 41.62 -2.02
C PHE A 166 34.21 40.27 -1.52
N LEU A 167 35.49 40.22 -1.09
CA LEU A 167 36.07 39.01 -0.50
C LEU A 167 35.39 38.65 0.82
N ALA A 168 35.03 39.63 1.65
CA ALA A 168 34.26 39.40 2.87
C ALA A 168 32.88 38.80 2.57
N LYS A 169 32.22 39.29 1.51
CA LYS A 169 30.93 38.71 1.08
C LYS A 169 31.03 37.27 0.58
N ILE A 170 32.10 36.97 -0.15
CA ILE A 170 32.40 35.59 -0.56
C ILE A 170 32.62 34.71 0.68
N HIS A 171 33.33 35.20 1.69
CA HIS A 171 33.52 34.48 2.95
C HIS A 171 32.21 34.22 3.65
N GLU A 172 31.30 35.20 3.80
CA GLU A 172 29.97 35.04 4.37
C GLU A 172 29.18 33.91 3.67
N PHE A 173 29.22 33.88 2.33
CA PHE A 173 28.57 32.80 1.58
C PHE A 173 29.21 31.44 1.86
N ILE A 174 30.54 31.35 1.83
CA ILE A 174 31.23 30.06 2.04
C ILE A 174 30.99 29.50 3.43
N ILE A 175 30.83 30.32 4.47
CA ILE A 175 30.43 29.86 5.82
C ILE A 175 28.95 29.67 6.00
N GLY A 176 28.15 29.80 4.93
CA GLY A 176 26.69 29.43 4.92
C GLY A 176 25.76 30.54 5.34
N GLN A 177 26.24 31.81 5.47
CA GLN A 177 25.33 32.94 5.74
C GLN A 177 24.40 33.21 4.53
N HIS A 178 23.33 33.93 4.77
CA HIS A 178 22.34 34.37 3.78
C HIS A 178 21.63 33.21 3.05
N GLY A 179 21.50 32.04 3.68
CA GLY A 179 20.84 30.87 3.06
C GLY A 179 21.60 30.31 1.84
N PHE A 180 22.90 30.56 1.76
CA PHE A 180 23.68 30.20 0.57
C PHE A 180 23.66 28.70 0.26
N TYR A 181 23.83 27.85 1.26
CA TYR A 181 23.74 26.40 1.06
C TYR A 181 22.29 25.90 0.97
N ASP A 182 21.34 26.61 1.56
CA ASP A 182 19.91 26.26 1.41
C ASP A 182 19.47 26.42 -0.05
N GLU A 183 19.92 27.52 -0.72
CA GLU A 183 19.68 27.71 -2.16
C GLU A 183 20.34 26.60 -2.99
N ILE A 184 21.62 26.28 -2.70
CA ILE A 184 22.34 25.20 -3.41
C ILE A 184 21.65 23.86 -3.24
N PHE A 185 21.19 23.53 -2.04
CA PHE A 185 20.50 22.27 -1.75
C PHE A 185 19.14 22.21 -2.44
N ALA A 186 18.40 23.32 -2.44
CA ALA A 186 17.15 23.42 -3.19
C ALA A 186 17.35 23.24 -4.70
N ASP A 187 18.35 23.92 -5.29
CA ASP A 187 18.68 23.83 -6.73
C ASP A 187 19.16 22.42 -7.14
N LEU A 188 19.76 21.67 -6.22
CA LEU A 188 20.21 20.29 -6.41
C LEU A 188 19.17 19.24 -5.99
N GLU A 189 18.00 19.68 -5.58
CA GLU A 189 16.92 18.81 -5.09
C GLU A 189 17.37 17.93 -3.91
N ILE A 190 18.19 18.48 -2.99
CA ILE A 190 18.62 17.82 -1.77
C ILE A 190 17.66 18.22 -0.63
N ASN A 191 16.93 17.28 -0.08
CA ASN A 191 15.78 17.55 0.77
C ASN A 191 16.06 17.68 2.26
N TYR A 192 17.25 17.32 2.71
CA TYR A 192 17.65 17.54 4.08
C TYR A 192 18.43 18.86 4.20
N PRO A 193 18.37 19.56 5.36
CA PRO A 193 19.04 20.84 5.54
C PRO A 193 20.56 20.69 5.46
N PRO A 194 21.27 21.71 4.93
CA PRO A 194 22.71 21.74 4.97
C PRO A 194 23.22 21.83 6.41
N LEU A 195 24.39 21.26 6.66
CA LEU A 195 25.04 21.43 7.96
C LEU A 195 25.39 22.90 8.17
N ARG A 196 25.00 23.44 9.33
CA ARG A 196 25.24 24.83 9.68
C ARG A 196 26.64 25.01 10.21
N TRP A 197 27.27 26.11 9.81
CA TRP A 197 28.50 26.55 10.48
C TRP A 197 28.16 27.05 11.88
N ALA A 198 28.84 26.50 12.88
CA ALA A 198 28.76 26.96 14.24
C ALA A 198 30.16 27.31 14.75
N GLN A 199 30.29 28.31 15.61
CA GLN A 199 31.54 28.59 16.28
C GLN A 199 31.87 27.43 17.22
N ASP A 200 33.13 26.97 17.21
CA ASP A 200 33.55 25.93 18.14
C ASP A 200 33.56 26.50 19.58
N PHE A 201 32.86 25.79 20.47
CA PHE A 201 32.98 26.04 21.90
C PHE A 201 34.19 25.25 22.37
N ASN A 202 35.33 25.90 22.38
CA ASN A 202 36.57 25.28 22.74
C ASN A 202 36.57 24.91 24.26
N PRO A 203 36.29 23.62 24.63
CA PRO A 203 36.49 23.20 25.99
C PRO A 203 37.99 23.28 26.31
N SER A 204 38.28 23.60 27.54
CA SER A 204 39.65 23.73 28.02
C SER A 204 40.54 22.57 27.50
N LEU A 205 41.60 22.87 26.83
CA LEU A 205 42.57 21.88 26.28
C LEU A 205 43.19 20.97 27.37
N PHE A 206 42.90 21.25 28.66
CA PHE A 206 43.49 20.58 29.81
C PHE A 206 42.45 20.44 30.97
N GLY A 207 41.99 19.21 31.25
CA GLY A 207 41.17 18.94 32.42
C GLY A 207 40.40 17.58 32.38
N SER A 208 39.89 17.13 33.52
CA SER A 208 39.08 15.92 33.72
C SER A 208 37.75 15.93 32.95
N ASP A 209 37.31 17.13 32.57
CA ASP A 209 36.04 17.34 31.89
C ASP A 209 36.04 16.81 30.44
N ARG A 210 37.22 16.67 29.84
CA ARG A 210 37.40 16.18 28.47
C ARG A 210 36.94 14.73 28.25
N ILE A 211 37.18 13.89 29.26
CA ILE A 211 36.73 12.46 29.20
C ILE A 211 35.22 12.41 29.29
N SER A 212 34.63 13.21 30.17
CA SER A 212 33.16 13.28 30.32
C SER A 212 32.49 13.78 29.04
N GLU A 213 33.06 14.83 28.41
CA GLU A 213 32.55 15.34 27.14
C GLU A 213 32.67 14.32 26.00
N GLN A 214 33.76 13.58 25.93
CA GLN A 214 33.90 12.52 24.90
C GLN A 214 32.89 11.38 25.11
N ILE A 215 32.64 11.00 26.36
CA ILE A 215 31.62 9.99 26.70
C ILE A 215 30.22 10.52 26.34
N GLU A 216 29.92 11.78 26.66
CA GLU A 216 28.66 12.41 26.33
C GLU A 216 28.43 12.46 24.82
N LYS A 217 29.40 12.97 24.06
CA LYS A 217 29.32 12.99 22.58
C LYS A 217 29.18 11.58 22.00
N GLN A 218 29.85 10.59 22.56
CA GLN A 218 29.70 9.20 22.15
C GLN A 218 28.27 8.68 22.39
N ALA A 219 27.68 8.98 23.56
CA ALA A 219 26.29 8.63 23.85
C ALA A 219 25.32 9.35 22.90
N ASN A 220 25.58 10.63 22.63
CA ASN A 220 24.75 11.44 21.75
C ASN A 220 24.78 10.97 20.29
N VAL A 221 25.91 10.47 19.79
CA VAL A 221 25.97 9.82 18.46
C VAL A 221 25.10 8.57 18.39
N LEU A 222 25.08 7.75 19.43
CA LEU A 222 24.17 6.59 19.48
C LEU A 222 22.70 7.01 19.55
N GLN A 223 22.41 8.10 20.27
CA GLN A 223 21.06 8.69 20.27
C GLN A 223 20.69 9.22 18.90
N LEU A 224 21.58 9.94 18.20
CA LEU A 224 21.37 10.42 16.84
C LEU A 224 21.06 9.26 15.87
N ILE A 225 21.83 8.17 15.93
CA ILE A 225 21.57 6.96 15.12
C ILE A 225 20.16 6.41 15.38
N ASN A 226 19.75 6.33 16.65
CA ASN A 226 18.42 5.86 17.02
C ASN A 226 17.32 6.85 16.61
N ALA A 227 17.56 8.15 16.71
CA ALA A 227 16.63 9.18 16.26
C ALA A 227 16.36 9.10 14.77
N TYR A 228 17.40 8.96 13.92
CA TYR A 228 17.22 8.73 12.48
C TYR A 228 16.45 7.44 12.16
N ARG A 229 16.69 6.36 12.90
CA ARG A 229 15.94 5.11 12.73
C ARG A 229 14.46 5.23 13.09
N THR A 230 14.11 6.17 13.97
CA THR A 230 12.74 6.36 14.45
C THR A 230 12.02 7.45 13.71
N ARG A 231 12.72 8.52 13.31
CA ARG A 231 12.14 9.75 12.77
C ARG A 231 12.75 10.23 11.45
N GLY A 232 13.71 9.47 10.90
CA GLY A 232 14.32 9.83 9.62
C GLY A 232 13.33 9.95 8.48
N HIS A 233 12.21 9.21 8.54
CA HIS A 233 11.10 9.30 7.58
C HIS A 233 10.50 10.72 7.47
N LEU A 234 10.60 11.54 8.52
CA LEU A 234 10.13 12.94 8.50
C LEU A 234 11.01 13.86 7.64
N LEU A 235 12.27 13.46 7.38
CA LEU A 235 13.18 14.16 6.48
C LEU A 235 13.15 13.58 5.06
N ALA A 236 12.50 12.45 4.85
CA ALA A 236 12.48 11.81 3.56
C ALA A 236 11.68 12.64 2.54
N ASP A 237 12.20 12.75 1.35
CA ASP A 237 11.56 13.44 0.22
C ASP A 237 10.52 12.54 -0.42
N ILE A 238 9.36 12.48 0.21
CA ILE A 238 8.26 11.63 -0.21
C ILE A 238 7.17 12.38 -0.99
N ASP A 239 7.19 13.72 -1.02
CA ASP A 239 6.12 14.52 -1.64
C ASP A 239 6.53 15.12 -2.98
N PRO A 240 6.02 14.64 -4.13
CA PRO A 240 6.29 15.19 -5.46
C PRO A 240 5.94 16.66 -5.63
N LEU A 241 5.00 17.17 -4.83
CA LEU A 241 4.57 18.56 -4.90
C LEU A 241 5.31 19.49 -3.93
N ASN A 242 6.17 18.96 -3.07
CA ASN A 242 6.89 19.73 -2.03
C ASN A 242 5.94 20.60 -1.19
N MET A 243 4.78 20.07 -0.83
CA MET A 243 3.80 20.75 0.03
C MET A 243 3.96 20.36 1.49
N ILE A 244 4.48 19.17 1.75
CA ILE A 244 4.77 18.70 3.10
C ILE A 244 6.05 19.39 3.57
N ALA A 245 5.96 20.12 4.68
CA ALA A 245 7.14 20.73 5.30
C ALA A 245 8.00 19.64 5.94
N HIS A 246 9.22 19.48 5.46
CA HIS A 246 10.21 18.58 6.04
C HIS A 246 10.79 19.23 7.30
N HIS A 247 10.17 19.04 8.46
CA HIS A 247 10.63 19.55 9.74
C HIS A 247 10.95 18.38 10.68
N ALA A 248 12.23 18.13 10.85
CA ALA A 248 12.72 17.29 11.91
C ALA A 248 13.91 18.00 12.58
N ASP A 249 13.64 19.20 13.11
CA ASP A 249 14.64 20.00 13.83
C ASP A 249 15.38 19.17 14.88
N GLU A 250 14.66 18.21 15.50
CA GLU A 250 15.23 17.28 16.46
C GLU A 250 16.29 16.32 15.90
N LEU A 251 16.46 16.20 14.56
CA LEU A 251 17.51 15.41 13.92
C LEU A 251 18.76 16.25 13.58
N GLU A 252 18.74 17.53 13.88
CA GLU A 252 19.90 18.38 13.72
C GLU A 252 21.01 18.08 14.73
N LEU A 253 22.27 18.19 14.29
CA LEU A 253 23.44 17.85 15.12
C LEU A 253 23.47 18.64 16.45
N GLU A 254 23.03 19.88 16.41
CA GLU A 254 23.02 20.80 17.56
C GLU A 254 22.18 20.24 18.72
N ASN A 255 21.07 19.54 18.42
CA ASN A 255 20.22 18.93 19.45
C ASN A 255 20.89 17.74 20.16
N PHE A 256 21.98 17.22 19.57
CA PHE A 256 22.81 16.17 20.16
C PHE A 256 24.14 16.73 20.69
N GLY A 257 24.27 18.03 20.84
CA GLY A 257 25.54 18.65 21.26
C GLY A 257 26.70 18.35 20.31
N LEU A 258 26.41 18.04 19.05
CA LEU A 258 27.38 17.77 18.00
C LEU A 258 27.44 18.96 17.04
N THR A 259 28.61 19.21 16.48
CA THR A 259 28.85 20.33 15.57
C THR A 259 29.60 19.85 14.31
N ILE A 260 29.77 20.74 13.36
CA ILE A 260 30.60 20.47 12.17
C ILE A 260 32.04 20.08 12.54
N TRP A 261 32.52 20.47 13.70
CA TRP A 261 33.87 20.16 14.20
C TRP A 261 34.04 18.71 14.63
N ASP A 262 32.89 18.00 14.88
CA ASP A 262 32.89 16.60 15.22
C ASP A 262 32.85 15.67 14.00
N LEU A 263 32.65 16.22 12.79
CA LEU A 263 32.42 15.45 11.56
C LEU A 263 33.51 14.42 11.24
N ASP A 264 34.78 14.78 11.49
CA ASP A 264 35.91 13.91 11.20
C ASP A 264 36.40 13.11 12.42
N ARG A 265 35.71 13.22 13.58
CA ARG A 265 35.93 12.40 14.77
C ARG A 265 35.34 11.01 14.59
N GLU A 266 36.01 10.01 15.11
CA GLU A 266 35.55 8.64 15.14
C GLU A 266 34.67 8.35 16.37
N PHE A 267 33.56 7.65 16.15
CA PHE A 267 32.60 7.25 17.16
C PHE A 267 32.24 5.77 17.00
N ILE A 268 31.87 5.14 18.11
CA ILE A 268 31.31 3.79 18.13
C ILE A 268 29.90 3.89 17.53
N THR A 269 29.59 3.04 16.55
CA THR A 269 28.35 3.14 15.76
C THR A 269 27.23 2.27 16.32
N GLY A 270 27.50 1.38 17.30
CA GLY A 270 26.55 0.37 17.71
C GLY A 270 26.22 -0.67 16.63
N GLY A 271 27.15 -0.86 15.68
CA GLY A 271 27.00 -1.81 14.57
C GLY A 271 26.21 -1.24 13.39
N LEU A 272 26.16 0.08 13.25
CA LEU A 272 25.58 0.72 12.07
C LEU A 272 26.36 0.25 10.82
N HIS A 273 25.63 -0.32 9.85
CA HIS A 273 26.21 -0.79 8.59
C HIS A 273 27.34 -1.84 8.75
N GLY A 274 27.39 -2.54 9.90
CA GLY A 274 28.46 -3.51 10.20
C GLY A 274 29.78 -2.89 10.64
N GLU A 275 29.93 -1.59 10.59
CA GLU A 275 31.10 -0.85 11.05
C GLU A 275 31.09 -0.76 12.59
N LYS A 276 32.21 -1.01 13.26
CA LYS A 276 32.31 -0.87 14.72
C LYS A 276 32.51 0.58 15.11
N THR A 277 33.33 1.30 14.35
CA THR A 277 33.59 2.73 14.48
C THR A 277 33.54 3.38 13.12
N ALA A 278 33.11 4.63 13.07
CA ALA A 278 33.10 5.46 11.86
C ALA A 278 33.17 6.94 12.24
N THR A 279 33.60 7.78 11.31
CA THR A 279 33.51 9.24 11.50
C THR A 279 32.04 9.69 11.51
N LEU A 280 31.74 10.77 12.22
CA LEU A 280 30.38 11.33 12.23
C LEU A 280 29.89 11.65 10.81
N ARG A 281 30.79 12.13 9.94
CA ARG A 281 30.49 12.35 8.52
C ARG A 281 29.98 11.08 7.82
N ARG A 282 30.67 9.97 8.01
CA ARG A 282 30.27 8.67 7.46
C ARG A 282 28.97 8.15 8.06
N ILE A 283 28.78 8.34 9.36
CA ILE A 283 27.54 8.00 10.06
C ILE A 283 26.36 8.76 9.45
N LEU A 284 26.49 10.08 9.28
CA LEU A 284 25.45 10.91 8.68
C LEU A 284 25.16 10.53 7.21
N GLU A 285 26.20 10.24 6.42
CA GLU A 285 26.03 9.76 5.05
C GLU A 285 25.16 8.49 5.01
N ILE A 286 25.48 7.50 5.85
CA ILE A 286 24.72 6.25 5.94
C ILE A 286 23.28 6.54 6.38
N LEU A 287 23.09 7.33 7.44
CA LEU A 287 21.78 7.63 7.98
C LEU A 287 20.87 8.37 7.00
N ARG A 288 21.43 9.35 6.28
CA ARG A 288 20.69 10.11 5.27
C ARG A 288 20.29 9.25 4.07
N LYS A 289 21.21 8.42 3.56
CA LYS A 289 20.90 7.47 2.49
C LYS A 289 19.85 6.45 2.90
N ALA A 290 19.94 5.96 4.14
CA ALA A 290 19.05 4.91 4.65
C ALA A 290 17.63 5.39 5.00
N TYR A 291 17.51 6.62 5.53
CA TYR A 291 16.28 7.06 6.20
C TYR A 291 15.74 8.42 5.74
N ALA A 292 16.49 9.19 4.97
CA ALA A 292 16.11 10.54 4.55
C ALA A 292 16.21 10.73 3.01
N GLY A 293 16.14 9.65 2.24
CA GLY A 293 16.12 9.67 0.77
C GLY A 293 14.70 9.85 0.22
N LYS A 294 14.42 9.24 -0.94
CA LYS A 294 13.09 9.22 -1.58
C LYS A 294 12.13 8.19 -0.96
N VAL A 295 12.54 7.53 0.14
CA VAL A 295 11.74 6.56 0.88
C VAL A 295 11.82 6.85 2.37
N GLY A 296 10.67 7.07 2.99
CA GLY A 296 10.51 7.12 4.44
C GLY A 296 10.17 5.73 4.97
N ILE A 297 10.78 5.31 6.09
CA ILE A 297 10.61 3.94 6.58
C ILE A 297 10.25 3.94 8.06
N GLU A 298 9.11 3.34 8.40
CA GLU A 298 8.65 3.17 9.77
C GLU A 298 8.63 1.69 10.15
N TYR A 299 9.44 1.30 11.13
CA TYR A 299 9.53 -0.09 11.60
C TYR A 299 9.89 -0.21 13.09
N ARG A 300 10.12 0.90 13.78
CA ARG A 300 10.57 0.88 15.18
C ARG A 300 9.46 0.47 16.15
N HIS A 301 8.20 0.63 15.76
CA HIS A 301 7.02 0.20 16.51
C HIS A 301 6.86 -1.32 16.55
N ILE A 302 7.48 -2.07 15.63
CA ILE A 302 7.50 -3.54 15.62
C ILE A 302 8.20 -4.04 16.88
N GLN A 303 7.60 -5.01 17.57
CA GLN A 303 8.19 -5.55 18.80
C GLN A 303 9.26 -6.61 18.54
N SER A 304 9.11 -7.43 17.50
CA SER A 304 10.07 -8.48 17.15
C SER A 304 11.46 -7.91 16.86
N LYS A 305 12.46 -8.43 17.56
CA LYS A 305 13.86 -8.08 17.31
C LYS A 305 14.35 -8.63 15.97
N GLU A 306 13.89 -9.81 15.61
CA GLU A 306 14.24 -10.51 14.38
C GLU A 306 13.79 -9.71 13.16
N GLU A 307 12.51 -9.34 13.10
CA GLU A 307 11.93 -8.52 12.04
C GLU A 307 12.66 -7.17 11.91
N LYS A 308 12.89 -6.46 13.02
CA LYS A 308 13.65 -5.20 13.01
C LYS A 308 15.07 -5.36 12.49
N THR A 309 15.72 -6.48 12.77
CA THR A 309 17.08 -6.74 12.29
C THR A 309 17.06 -7.03 10.79
N TRP A 310 16.13 -7.87 10.35
CA TRP A 310 15.94 -8.17 8.95
C TRP A 310 15.64 -6.91 8.11
N ILE A 311 14.70 -6.07 8.56
CA ILE A 311 14.37 -4.81 7.88
C ILE A 311 15.61 -3.90 7.76
N ARG A 312 16.41 -3.75 8.82
CA ARG A 312 17.66 -2.98 8.76
C ARG A 312 18.66 -3.50 7.74
N ASP A 313 18.75 -4.83 7.63
CA ASP A 313 19.65 -5.45 6.65
C ASP A 313 19.14 -5.22 5.22
N GLN A 314 17.82 -5.26 4.99
CA GLN A 314 17.23 -4.89 3.70
C GLN A 314 17.44 -3.41 3.36
N ILE A 315 17.22 -2.50 4.32
CA ILE A 315 17.49 -1.07 4.14
C ILE A 315 18.93 -0.84 3.72
N ARG A 316 19.89 -1.51 4.37
CA ARG A 316 21.29 -1.42 4.01
C ARG A 316 21.54 -1.84 2.56
N GLN A 317 21.03 -3.01 2.17
CA GLN A 317 21.25 -3.58 0.83
C GLN A 317 20.58 -2.77 -0.28
N GLN A 318 19.38 -2.26 -0.04
CA GLN A 318 18.59 -1.61 -1.07
C GLN A 318 18.78 -0.09 -1.17
N PHE A 319 19.29 0.58 -0.12
CA PHE A 319 19.41 2.04 -0.11
C PHE A 319 20.81 2.57 0.23
N VAL A 320 21.68 1.81 0.88
CA VAL A 320 23.02 2.28 1.27
C VAL A 320 24.10 1.68 0.40
N ASP A 321 24.17 0.35 0.28
CA ASP A 321 25.17 -0.39 -0.51
C ASP A 321 24.67 -0.68 -1.93
N VAL A 322 23.85 0.21 -2.48
CA VAL A 322 23.09 -0.06 -3.68
C VAL A 322 23.86 0.30 -4.95
N GLU A 323 23.92 -0.64 -5.88
CA GLU A 323 24.28 -0.35 -7.27
C GLU A 323 23.07 0.21 -8.04
N PRO A 324 23.31 1.12 -9.00
CA PRO A 324 22.27 1.58 -9.91
C PRO A 324 21.56 0.39 -10.60
N LEU A 325 20.26 0.50 -10.82
CA LEU A 325 19.53 -0.51 -11.59
C LEU A 325 20.09 -0.61 -13.01
N GLY A 326 20.15 -1.82 -13.54
CA GLY A 326 20.61 -2.07 -14.91
C GLY A 326 19.77 -1.32 -15.95
N ALA A 327 20.38 -0.95 -17.07
CA ALA A 327 19.73 -0.15 -18.12
C ALA A 327 18.43 -0.77 -18.63
N GLU A 328 18.36 -2.09 -18.75
CA GLU A 328 17.15 -2.79 -19.23
C GLU A 328 15.99 -2.66 -18.25
N ILE A 329 16.22 -2.85 -16.94
CA ILE A 329 15.19 -2.68 -15.91
C ILE A 329 14.67 -1.24 -15.94
N ARG A 330 15.55 -0.26 -16.09
CA ARG A 330 15.19 1.16 -16.14
C ARG A 330 14.36 1.50 -17.38
N LYS A 331 14.68 0.90 -18.53
CA LYS A 331 13.87 1.02 -19.75
C LYS A 331 12.49 0.39 -19.59
N GLU A 332 12.41 -0.76 -18.92
CA GLU A 332 11.13 -1.42 -18.61
C GLU A 332 10.25 -0.56 -17.69
N LEU A 333 10.82 0.01 -16.63
CA LEU A 333 10.10 0.94 -15.76
C LEU A 333 9.54 2.12 -16.56
N LEU A 334 10.35 2.71 -17.46
CA LEU A 334 9.88 3.76 -18.35
C LEU A 334 8.78 3.28 -19.30
N GLN A 335 8.90 2.08 -19.86
CA GLN A 335 7.87 1.50 -20.74
C GLN A 335 6.54 1.38 -20.00
N LYS A 336 6.55 0.92 -18.75
CA LYS A 336 5.33 0.81 -17.93
C LYS A 336 4.72 2.17 -17.58
N LEU A 337 5.54 3.17 -17.34
CA LEU A 337 5.07 4.55 -17.15
C LEU A 337 4.44 5.12 -18.45
N ILE A 338 5.02 4.82 -19.61
CA ILE A 338 4.44 5.21 -20.91
C ILE A 338 3.10 4.50 -21.12
N GLU A 339 3.00 3.21 -20.85
CA GLU A 339 1.75 2.45 -20.95
C GLU A 339 0.65 3.03 -20.06
N ALA A 340 0.99 3.33 -18.79
CA ALA A 340 0.07 3.91 -17.84
C ALA A 340 -0.44 5.29 -18.27
N GLU A 341 0.46 6.20 -18.60
CA GLU A 341 0.10 7.57 -19.00
C GLU A 341 -0.65 7.59 -20.34
N GLN A 342 -0.17 6.84 -21.35
CA GLN A 342 -0.81 6.83 -22.66
C GLN A 342 -2.21 6.21 -22.62
N PHE A 343 -2.47 5.25 -21.75
CA PHE A 343 -3.81 4.71 -21.52
C PHE A 343 -4.79 5.81 -21.07
N GLU A 344 -4.39 6.59 -20.06
CA GLU A 344 -5.21 7.68 -19.52
C GLU A 344 -5.45 8.79 -20.58
N GLN A 345 -4.37 9.20 -21.26
CA GLN A 345 -4.46 10.22 -22.29
C GLN A 345 -5.28 9.78 -23.50
N PHE A 346 -5.17 8.50 -23.87
CA PHE A 346 -5.95 7.91 -24.96
C PHE A 346 -7.45 7.95 -24.65
N LEU A 347 -7.82 7.48 -23.46
CA LEU A 347 -9.23 7.54 -23.00
C LEU A 347 -9.73 8.97 -22.90
N HIS A 348 -8.90 9.88 -22.40
CA HIS A 348 -9.27 11.30 -22.31
C HIS A 348 -9.61 11.89 -23.69
N LYS A 349 -8.78 11.62 -24.70
CA LYS A 349 -8.98 12.12 -26.06
C LYS A 349 -10.17 11.49 -26.78
N LYS A 350 -10.41 10.18 -26.59
CA LYS A 350 -11.45 9.46 -27.32
C LYS A 350 -12.83 9.53 -26.66
N TYR A 351 -12.89 9.66 -25.35
CA TYR A 351 -14.11 9.59 -24.54
C TYR A 351 -14.22 10.80 -23.59
N LEU A 352 -14.18 12.00 -24.18
CA LEU A 352 -14.23 13.25 -23.44
C LEU A 352 -15.47 13.31 -22.54
N GLY A 353 -15.29 13.69 -21.26
CA GLY A 353 -16.35 13.84 -20.28
C GLY A 353 -16.89 12.53 -19.66
N GLN A 354 -16.43 11.38 -20.10
CA GLN A 354 -16.80 10.14 -19.45
C GLN A 354 -15.94 9.88 -18.20
N LYS A 355 -16.58 9.47 -17.09
CA LYS A 355 -15.89 9.14 -15.84
C LYS A 355 -15.04 7.89 -16.00
N ARG A 356 -13.78 7.97 -15.58
CA ARG A 356 -12.82 6.88 -15.55
C ARG A 356 -11.99 6.83 -14.27
N PHE A 357 -11.99 7.93 -13.47
CA PHE A 357 -11.16 8.09 -12.26
C PHE A 357 -9.69 7.87 -12.54
N SER A 358 -9.13 8.81 -13.30
CA SER A 358 -7.76 8.76 -13.83
C SER A 358 -6.69 8.49 -12.76
N LEU A 359 -5.67 7.69 -13.14
CA LEU A 359 -4.49 7.39 -12.35
C LEU A 359 -3.43 8.51 -12.43
N GLU A 360 -3.58 9.50 -13.31
CA GLU A 360 -2.57 10.52 -13.56
C GLU A 360 -2.14 11.26 -12.28
N GLY A 361 -0.83 11.28 -12.05
CA GLY A 361 -0.16 11.78 -10.85
C GLY A 361 0.27 10.69 -9.85
N THR A 362 -0.10 9.42 -10.13
CA THR A 362 0.32 8.24 -9.36
C THR A 362 0.63 7.06 -10.29
N GLU A 363 1.11 7.33 -11.51
CA GLU A 363 1.36 6.31 -12.55
C GLU A 363 2.38 5.25 -12.12
N THR A 364 3.23 5.57 -11.16
CA THR A 364 4.24 4.66 -10.58
C THR A 364 3.61 3.40 -9.94
N VAL A 365 2.32 3.43 -9.63
CA VAL A 365 1.57 2.22 -9.21
C VAL A 365 1.66 1.10 -10.24
N ILE A 366 1.70 1.41 -11.54
CA ILE A 366 1.74 0.39 -12.60
C ILE A 366 3.08 -0.33 -12.66
N PRO A 367 4.25 0.32 -12.77
CA PRO A 367 5.52 -0.39 -12.66
C PRO A 367 5.74 -1.06 -11.30
N LEU A 368 5.21 -0.51 -10.19
CA LEU A 368 5.26 -1.14 -8.87
C LEU A 368 4.50 -2.48 -8.86
N LEU A 369 3.26 -2.51 -9.34
CA LEU A 369 2.45 -3.74 -9.42
C LEU A 369 3.02 -4.73 -10.44
N ASP A 370 3.54 -4.24 -11.56
CA ASP A 370 4.21 -5.07 -12.56
C ASP A 370 5.37 -5.84 -11.92
N GLN A 371 6.22 -5.14 -11.18
CA GLN A 371 7.34 -5.76 -10.48
C GLN A 371 6.90 -6.67 -9.35
N LEU A 372 5.79 -6.33 -8.65
CA LEU A 372 5.22 -7.21 -7.64
C LEU A 372 4.85 -8.57 -8.23
N VAL A 373 4.18 -8.60 -9.38
CA VAL A 373 3.77 -9.83 -10.06
C VAL A 373 4.99 -10.64 -10.52
N GLU A 374 6.01 -9.98 -11.08
CA GLU A 374 7.25 -10.65 -11.48
C GLU A 374 7.97 -11.28 -10.28
N ASN A 375 8.18 -10.51 -9.20
CA ASN A 375 8.81 -11.01 -7.97
C ASN A 375 7.99 -12.12 -7.29
N ALA A 376 6.65 -12.00 -7.29
CA ALA A 376 5.74 -13.00 -6.73
C ALA A 376 5.87 -14.34 -7.48
N SER A 377 5.95 -14.30 -8.82
CA SER A 377 6.20 -15.48 -9.64
C SER A 377 7.54 -16.15 -9.31
N GLU A 378 8.59 -15.37 -9.10
CA GLU A 378 9.92 -15.90 -8.71
C GLU A 378 9.89 -16.59 -7.34
N LYS A 379 8.99 -16.16 -6.46
CA LYS A 379 8.79 -16.73 -5.11
C LYS A 379 7.79 -17.90 -5.09
N GLY A 380 7.22 -18.27 -6.23
CA GLY A 380 6.30 -19.41 -6.34
C GLY A 380 4.84 -19.07 -6.08
N VAL A 381 4.46 -17.79 -6.08
CA VAL A 381 3.06 -17.37 -6.02
C VAL A 381 2.36 -17.81 -7.30
N GLU A 382 1.26 -18.53 -7.15
CA GLU A 382 0.44 -19.06 -8.25
C GLU A 382 -0.75 -18.14 -8.56
N GLU A 383 -1.31 -17.50 -7.53
CA GLU A 383 -2.51 -16.67 -7.65
C GLU A 383 -2.44 -15.41 -6.77
N ILE A 384 -2.88 -14.28 -7.34
CA ILE A 384 -2.98 -12.99 -6.65
C ILE A 384 -4.43 -12.55 -6.62
N PHE A 385 -4.97 -12.31 -5.42
CA PHE A 385 -6.27 -11.68 -5.22
C PHE A 385 -6.08 -10.21 -4.91
N MET A 386 -6.72 -9.35 -5.72
CA MET A 386 -6.59 -7.90 -5.59
C MET A 386 -7.90 -7.24 -5.23
N GLY A 387 -7.86 -6.31 -4.27
CA GLY A 387 -8.95 -5.37 -3.96
C GLY A 387 -8.49 -3.96 -4.27
N MET A 388 -9.35 -3.13 -4.85
CA MET A 388 -9.04 -1.71 -5.03
C MET A 388 -10.28 -0.87 -5.29
N ALA A 389 -10.20 0.40 -4.92
CA ALA A 389 -11.19 1.41 -5.27
C ALA A 389 -11.19 1.75 -6.78
N HIS A 390 -12.03 2.70 -7.17
CA HIS A 390 -12.24 3.08 -8.57
C HIS A 390 -11.05 3.80 -9.22
N ARG A 391 -10.20 4.54 -8.44
CA ARG A 391 -9.09 5.33 -9.03
C ARG A 391 -7.99 4.44 -9.58
N GLY A 392 -7.69 4.62 -10.87
CA GLY A 392 -6.69 3.82 -11.57
C GLY A 392 -7.12 2.41 -11.91
N ARG A 393 -8.34 1.99 -11.53
CA ARG A 393 -8.81 0.61 -11.71
C ARG A 393 -8.78 0.14 -13.17
N LEU A 394 -9.22 0.99 -14.10
CA LEU A 394 -9.18 0.66 -15.53
C LEU A 394 -7.74 0.48 -16.04
N ASN A 395 -6.82 1.27 -15.51
CA ASN A 395 -5.41 1.17 -15.83
C ASN A 395 -4.79 -0.14 -15.30
N VAL A 396 -5.11 -0.50 -14.05
CA VAL A 396 -4.69 -1.78 -13.44
C VAL A 396 -5.29 -2.98 -14.21
N LEU A 397 -6.57 -2.92 -14.58
CA LEU A 397 -7.20 -3.95 -15.41
C LEU A 397 -6.45 -4.14 -16.74
N SER A 398 -6.15 -3.04 -17.45
CA SER A 398 -5.49 -3.08 -18.76
C SER A 398 -4.03 -3.52 -18.68
N ASN A 399 -3.26 -3.03 -17.70
CA ASN A 399 -1.80 -3.17 -17.69
C ASN A 399 -1.26 -4.23 -16.72
N ILE A 400 -2.07 -4.63 -15.72
CA ILE A 400 -1.63 -5.56 -14.67
C ILE A 400 -2.39 -6.88 -14.72
N VAL A 401 -3.73 -6.86 -14.74
CA VAL A 401 -4.52 -8.10 -14.86
C VAL A 401 -4.24 -8.79 -16.19
N GLY A 402 -4.01 -8.00 -17.24
CA GLY A 402 -3.52 -8.47 -18.52
C GLY A 402 -4.59 -9.16 -19.36
N ASP A 403 -4.18 -10.20 -20.09
CA ASP A 403 -5.09 -10.96 -20.94
C ASP A 403 -5.98 -11.87 -20.09
N ALA A 404 -7.27 -11.67 -20.16
CA ALA A 404 -8.21 -12.64 -19.63
C ALA A 404 -8.15 -13.93 -20.47
N GLU A 405 -8.62 -15.05 -19.90
CA GLU A 405 -8.76 -16.30 -20.67
C GLU A 405 -9.61 -16.13 -21.95
N THR A 406 -10.37 -15.06 -22.00
CA THR A 406 -11.38 -14.76 -23.03
C THR A 406 -11.05 -13.57 -23.91
N GLY A 407 -9.93 -12.84 -23.70
CA GLY A 407 -9.55 -11.70 -24.52
C GLY A 407 -8.78 -10.59 -23.82
N ASP A 408 -8.44 -9.54 -24.57
CA ASP A 408 -7.67 -8.38 -24.12
C ASP A 408 -8.53 -7.45 -23.24
N MET A 409 -8.07 -7.16 -22.01
CA MET A 409 -8.76 -6.30 -21.06
C MET A 409 -8.96 -4.86 -21.55
N ALA A 410 -8.02 -4.31 -22.31
CA ALA A 410 -8.18 -2.99 -22.92
C ALA A 410 -9.30 -3.00 -23.97
N GLU A 411 -9.44 -4.10 -24.73
CA GLU A 411 -10.51 -4.28 -25.72
C GLU A 411 -11.88 -4.33 -25.03
N ARG A 412 -11.98 -5.07 -23.91
CA ARG A 412 -13.19 -5.08 -23.07
C ARG A 412 -13.54 -3.68 -22.60
N ILE A 413 -12.58 -2.97 -22.02
CA ILE A 413 -12.79 -1.60 -21.49
C ILE A 413 -13.28 -0.68 -22.61
N PHE A 414 -12.64 -0.68 -23.79
CA PHE A 414 -13.02 0.17 -24.90
C PHE A 414 -14.41 -0.21 -25.46
N THR A 415 -14.75 -1.49 -25.50
CA THR A 415 -16.08 -1.96 -25.93
C THR A 415 -17.18 -1.41 -25.00
N VAL A 416 -16.92 -1.40 -23.68
CA VAL A 416 -17.86 -0.80 -22.71
C VAL A 416 -17.96 0.73 -22.88
N PHE A 417 -16.87 1.41 -23.23
CA PHE A 417 -16.91 2.83 -23.56
C PHE A 417 -17.70 3.14 -24.86
N GLU A 418 -17.74 2.20 -25.80
CA GLU A 418 -18.59 2.30 -27.01
C GLU A 418 -20.07 1.97 -26.73
N GLY A 419 -20.46 1.77 -25.47
CA GLY A 419 -21.85 1.59 -25.03
C GLY A 419 -22.41 0.17 -25.21
N THR A 420 -21.56 -0.83 -25.27
CA THR A 420 -21.98 -2.22 -25.39
C THR A 420 -21.15 -3.12 -24.47
N SER A 421 -21.72 -4.24 -24.01
CA SER A 421 -20.96 -5.22 -23.23
C SER A 421 -20.08 -6.10 -24.16
N HIS A 422 -18.91 -6.52 -23.67
CA HIS A 422 -18.05 -7.39 -24.46
C HIS A 422 -18.61 -8.82 -24.47
N PRO A 423 -18.61 -9.53 -25.63
CA PRO A 423 -19.19 -10.87 -25.75
C PRO A 423 -18.63 -11.90 -24.77
N SER A 424 -17.34 -11.79 -24.44
CA SER A 424 -16.66 -12.67 -23.51
C SER A 424 -16.85 -12.30 -22.03
N PHE A 425 -17.54 -11.17 -21.76
CA PHE A 425 -17.78 -10.65 -20.40
C PHE A 425 -19.24 -10.22 -20.28
N PRO A 426 -20.21 -11.16 -20.33
CA PRO A 426 -21.64 -10.84 -20.34
C PRO A 426 -22.15 -10.18 -19.07
N ALA A 427 -21.37 -10.20 -17.99
CA ALA A 427 -21.71 -9.64 -16.70
C ALA A 427 -21.51 -8.11 -16.57
N ASP A 428 -21.12 -7.41 -17.63
CA ASP A 428 -20.83 -5.96 -17.58
C ASP A 428 -22.08 -5.07 -17.46
N GLU A 429 -23.22 -5.59 -17.02
CA GLU A 429 -24.52 -4.97 -17.25
C GLU A 429 -25.16 -4.31 -16.03
N GLY A 430 -24.82 -4.78 -14.83
CA GLY A 430 -25.48 -4.31 -13.60
C GLY A 430 -24.80 -3.17 -12.85
N ASP A 431 -23.56 -2.83 -13.18
CA ASP A 431 -22.79 -1.81 -12.47
C ASP A 431 -21.88 -1.00 -13.41
N VAL A 432 -21.32 0.09 -12.88
CA VAL A 432 -20.43 0.97 -13.65
C VAL A 432 -19.08 0.29 -13.93
N LYS A 433 -18.49 0.63 -15.08
CA LYS A 433 -17.24 0.02 -15.58
C LYS A 433 -16.05 0.04 -14.60
N TYR A 434 -15.98 1.05 -13.74
CA TYR A 434 -14.91 1.20 -12.76
C TYR A 434 -15.17 0.49 -11.42
N HIS A 435 -16.22 -0.35 -11.33
CA HIS A 435 -16.49 -1.28 -10.23
C HIS A 435 -16.28 -2.75 -10.63
N GLN A 436 -16.29 -3.04 -11.92
CA GLN A 436 -16.19 -4.40 -12.45
C GLN A 436 -14.85 -5.05 -12.08
N GLY A 437 -14.92 -6.31 -11.67
CA GLY A 437 -13.77 -7.17 -11.48
C GLY A 437 -13.37 -7.91 -12.76
N ALA A 438 -12.26 -8.61 -12.69
CA ALA A 438 -11.82 -9.50 -13.74
C ALA A 438 -10.78 -10.50 -13.26
N THR A 439 -10.68 -11.61 -13.96
CA THR A 439 -9.61 -12.60 -13.78
C THR A 439 -8.79 -12.69 -15.05
N GLY A 440 -7.48 -12.61 -14.90
CA GLY A 440 -6.53 -12.76 -15.99
C GLY A 440 -5.41 -13.73 -15.64
N LYS A 441 -4.65 -14.15 -16.67
CA LYS A 441 -3.42 -14.92 -16.51
C LYS A 441 -2.27 -14.13 -17.13
N ARG A 442 -1.25 -13.88 -16.34
CA ARG A 442 -0.08 -13.15 -16.77
C ARG A 442 1.12 -14.09 -16.87
N LYS A 443 1.72 -14.17 -18.05
CA LYS A 443 2.99 -14.85 -18.24
C LYS A 443 4.12 -13.93 -17.79
N THR A 444 4.91 -14.38 -16.84
CA THR A 444 6.05 -13.65 -16.29
C THR A 444 7.34 -13.94 -17.04
N LYS A 445 8.39 -13.18 -16.76
CA LYS A 445 9.73 -13.37 -17.36
C LYS A 445 10.34 -14.73 -17.04
N THR A 446 9.98 -15.33 -15.91
CA THR A 446 10.38 -16.70 -15.54
C THR A 446 9.73 -17.77 -16.43
N GLY A 447 8.71 -17.37 -17.21
CA GLY A 447 7.91 -18.27 -18.03
C GLY A 447 6.70 -18.88 -17.31
N ASN A 448 6.56 -18.65 -16.01
CA ASN A 448 5.42 -19.08 -15.22
C ASN A 448 4.19 -18.22 -15.55
N ASN A 449 3.01 -18.77 -15.27
CA ASN A 449 1.76 -18.03 -15.32
C ASN A 449 1.30 -17.73 -13.90
N VAL A 450 1.02 -16.47 -13.60
CA VAL A 450 0.37 -16.04 -12.38
C VAL A 450 -1.07 -15.67 -12.71
N LYS A 451 -2.03 -16.26 -12.01
CA LYS A 451 -3.44 -15.88 -12.11
C LYS A 451 -3.68 -14.65 -11.24
N ILE A 452 -4.28 -13.62 -11.81
CA ILE A 452 -4.60 -12.38 -11.11
C ILE A 452 -6.11 -12.19 -11.14
N GLN A 453 -6.70 -12.08 -9.96
CA GLN A 453 -8.13 -11.85 -9.79
C GLN A 453 -8.36 -10.52 -9.08
N LEU A 454 -8.86 -9.53 -9.82
CA LEU A 454 -9.29 -8.26 -9.26
C LEU A 454 -10.77 -8.39 -8.88
N ALA A 455 -11.06 -8.35 -7.57
CA ALA A 455 -12.43 -8.45 -7.06
C ALA A 455 -13.29 -7.26 -7.51
N SER A 456 -14.57 -7.49 -7.80
CA SER A 456 -15.53 -6.41 -8.00
C SER A 456 -15.76 -5.65 -6.68
N ASN A 457 -16.05 -4.35 -6.75
CA ASN A 457 -16.32 -3.56 -5.55
C ASN A 457 -17.38 -2.48 -5.80
N PRO A 458 -18.13 -2.06 -4.79
CA PRO A 458 -19.06 -0.93 -4.87
C PRO A 458 -18.34 0.41 -4.71
N SER A 459 -19.09 1.51 -4.75
CA SER A 459 -18.59 2.85 -4.40
C SER A 459 -18.24 3.01 -2.91
N HIS A 460 -18.63 2.07 -2.05
CA HIS A 460 -18.31 2.07 -0.63
C HIS A 460 -16.86 1.64 -0.44
N LEU A 461 -15.99 2.61 -0.19
CA LEU A 461 -14.56 2.42 -0.14
C LEU A 461 -14.15 1.47 1.00
N GLU A 462 -13.16 0.62 0.75
CA GLU A 462 -12.50 -0.31 1.68
C GLU A 462 -13.34 -1.55 2.08
N PHE A 463 -14.62 -1.62 1.71
CA PHE A 463 -15.45 -2.80 2.04
C PHE A 463 -15.06 -4.05 1.23
N VAL A 464 -14.26 -3.90 0.21
CA VAL A 464 -13.66 -5.00 -0.55
C VAL A 464 -12.51 -5.69 0.20
N ASP A 465 -11.90 -5.03 1.18
CA ASP A 465 -10.70 -5.52 1.87
C ASP A 465 -10.93 -6.88 2.53
N PRO A 466 -11.87 -7.05 3.47
CA PRO A 466 -12.12 -8.35 4.07
C PRO A 466 -12.68 -9.38 3.07
N VAL A 467 -13.32 -8.93 1.99
CA VAL A 467 -13.81 -9.82 0.93
C VAL A 467 -12.63 -10.48 0.21
N VAL A 468 -11.61 -9.71 -0.15
CA VAL A 468 -10.38 -10.24 -0.78
C VAL A 468 -9.64 -11.20 0.14
N GLU A 469 -9.56 -10.87 1.44
CA GLU A 469 -8.97 -11.78 2.43
C GLU A 469 -9.73 -13.11 2.51
N GLY A 470 -11.06 -13.06 2.51
CA GLY A 470 -11.91 -14.26 2.47
C GLY A 470 -11.71 -15.08 1.19
N MET A 471 -11.62 -14.41 0.03
CA MET A 471 -11.34 -15.06 -1.26
C MET A 471 -9.98 -15.76 -1.26
N ALA A 472 -8.94 -15.07 -0.81
CA ALA A 472 -7.59 -15.62 -0.72
C ALA A 472 -7.55 -16.81 0.23
N ARG A 473 -8.21 -16.73 1.39
CA ARG A 473 -8.29 -17.81 2.35
C ARG A 473 -9.01 -19.05 1.81
N ALA A 474 -10.13 -18.89 1.14
CA ALA A 474 -10.85 -20.00 0.53
C ALA A 474 -9.96 -20.72 -0.50
N ARG A 475 -9.23 -19.96 -1.31
CA ARG A 475 -8.30 -20.52 -2.29
C ARG A 475 -7.14 -21.27 -1.65
N GLN A 476 -6.59 -20.76 -0.55
CA GLN A 476 -5.55 -21.45 0.23
C GLN A 476 -6.09 -22.75 0.83
N ASP A 477 -7.30 -22.73 1.36
CA ASP A 477 -7.94 -23.92 1.94
C ASP A 477 -8.22 -24.98 0.87
N GLU A 478 -8.53 -24.59 -0.37
CA GLU A 478 -8.68 -25.47 -1.53
C GLU A 478 -7.36 -26.11 -1.95
N LEU A 479 -6.25 -25.37 -1.89
CA LEU A 479 -4.92 -25.86 -2.25
C LEU A 479 -4.28 -26.73 -1.16
N LEU A 480 -4.84 -26.73 0.04
CA LEU A 480 -4.27 -27.43 1.18
C LEU A 480 -4.46 -28.94 1.07
N GLU A 481 -3.35 -29.68 0.94
CA GLU A 481 -3.37 -31.14 0.91
C GLU A 481 -3.58 -31.73 2.32
N THR A 482 -4.08 -32.97 2.35
CA THR A 482 -4.35 -33.68 3.61
C THR A 482 -3.07 -33.82 4.45
N GLY A 483 -3.11 -33.31 5.67
CA GLY A 483 -2.00 -33.42 6.62
C GLY A 483 -0.93 -32.34 6.49
N GLN A 484 -1.05 -31.41 5.56
CA GLN A 484 -0.19 -30.22 5.49
C GLN A 484 -0.60 -29.17 6.52
N ASP A 485 0.39 -28.39 6.99
CA ASP A 485 0.12 -27.18 7.74
C ASP A 485 -0.42 -26.10 6.77
N ARG A 486 -1.32 -25.23 7.26
CA ARG A 486 -1.85 -24.10 6.48
C ARG A 486 -0.77 -23.16 5.99
N ASP A 487 0.28 -22.99 6.77
CA ASP A 487 1.40 -22.11 6.39
C ASP A 487 2.10 -22.59 5.11
N ALA A 488 1.98 -23.86 4.74
CA ALA A 488 2.53 -24.42 3.49
C ALA A 488 1.90 -23.88 2.19
N VAL A 489 0.72 -23.26 2.26
CA VAL A 489 0.01 -22.70 1.10
C VAL A 489 -0.03 -21.18 1.09
N HIS A 490 0.43 -20.54 2.16
CA HIS A 490 0.46 -19.07 2.23
C HIS A 490 1.30 -18.46 1.10
N ASP A 491 2.43 -19.09 0.77
CA ASP A 491 3.34 -18.62 -0.28
C ASP A 491 2.77 -18.73 -1.69
N LYS A 492 1.71 -19.52 -1.91
CA LYS A 492 1.11 -19.74 -3.21
C LYS A 492 0.04 -18.72 -3.59
N VAL A 493 -0.61 -18.11 -2.59
CA VAL A 493 -1.72 -17.17 -2.79
C VAL A 493 -1.40 -15.86 -2.08
N LEU A 494 -1.41 -14.76 -2.82
CA LEU A 494 -1.05 -13.43 -2.33
C LEU A 494 -2.25 -12.49 -2.40
N PRO A 495 -2.80 -12.02 -1.27
CA PRO A 495 -3.72 -10.88 -1.25
C PRO A 495 -2.97 -9.57 -1.40
N VAL A 496 -3.54 -8.64 -2.20
CA VAL A 496 -3.03 -7.30 -2.45
C VAL A 496 -4.18 -6.31 -2.37
N LEU A 497 -4.09 -5.32 -1.51
CA LEU A 497 -5.12 -4.31 -1.32
C LEU A 497 -4.60 -2.92 -1.69
N LEU A 498 -5.30 -2.25 -2.61
CA LEU A 498 -4.97 -0.90 -3.03
C LEU A 498 -6.00 0.07 -2.44
N HIS A 499 -5.54 0.95 -1.58
CA HIS A 499 -6.34 1.89 -0.80
C HIS A 499 -6.22 3.32 -1.32
N GLY A 500 -7.21 4.16 -1.04
CA GLY A 500 -7.04 5.61 -1.08
C GLY A 500 -6.59 6.12 0.29
N ASP A 501 -5.74 7.16 0.33
CA ASP A 501 -5.18 7.70 1.58
C ASP A 501 -6.25 8.15 2.58
N ALA A 502 -7.26 8.89 2.12
CA ALA A 502 -8.34 9.35 2.99
C ALA A 502 -9.24 8.20 3.48
N ALA A 503 -9.44 7.17 2.66
CA ALA A 503 -10.24 6.01 3.01
C ALA A 503 -9.50 5.08 3.98
N PHE A 504 -8.22 4.81 3.74
CA PHE A 504 -7.38 4.02 4.64
C PHE A 504 -7.35 4.60 6.06
N ALA A 505 -7.19 5.91 6.18
CA ALA A 505 -7.19 6.59 7.48
C ALA A 505 -8.58 6.68 8.13
N GLY A 506 -9.65 6.76 7.33
CA GLY A 506 -10.98 7.14 7.83
C GLY A 506 -12.00 6.03 7.94
N GLN A 507 -11.89 4.95 7.17
CA GLN A 507 -12.86 3.86 7.16
C GLN A 507 -12.54 2.80 8.22
N GLY A 508 -13.46 2.60 9.17
CA GLY A 508 -13.27 1.66 10.28
C GLY A 508 -13.03 0.21 9.84
N ILE A 509 -13.56 -0.19 8.68
CA ILE A 509 -13.39 -1.54 8.14
C ILE A 509 -11.92 -1.87 7.81
N VAL A 510 -11.09 -0.87 7.52
CA VAL A 510 -9.63 -1.04 7.37
C VAL A 510 -9.03 -1.59 8.66
N MET A 511 -9.38 -0.98 9.79
CA MET A 511 -8.91 -1.43 11.11
C MET A 511 -9.41 -2.83 11.46
N GLU A 512 -10.65 -3.14 11.11
CA GLU A 512 -11.22 -4.48 11.32
C GLU A 512 -10.46 -5.51 10.48
N THR A 513 -10.16 -5.22 9.21
CA THR A 513 -9.40 -6.09 8.31
C THR A 513 -7.98 -6.32 8.83
N LEU A 514 -7.26 -5.27 9.22
CA LEU A 514 -5.92 -5.36 9.80
C LEU A 514 -5.90 -6.24 11.07
N GLN A 515 -6.95 -6.17 11.91
CA GLN A 515 -7.05 -7.01 13.10
C GLN A 515 -7.31 -8.49 12.77
N LEU A 516 -7.84 -8.83 11.61
CA LEU A 516 -8.04 -10.21 11.19
C LEU A 516 -6.74 -10.90 10.74
N ALA A 517 -5.74 -10.14 10.31
CA ALA A 517 -4.55 -10.61 9.59
C ALA A 517 -3.78 -11.76 10.26
N ASN A 518 -3.68 -11.77 11.59
CA ASN A 518 -2.93 -12.78 12.34
C ASN A 518 -3.83 -13.77 13.11
N LEU A 519 -5.15 -13.65 12.96
CA LEU A 519 -6.09 -14.53 13.66
C LEU A 519 -6.20 -15.90 12.97
N LYS A 520 -6.18 -16.98 13.73
CA LYS A 520 -6.20 -18.36 13.23
C LYS A 520 -7.32 -18.64 12.22
N GLY A 521 -8.50 -18.04 12.42
CA GLY A 521 -9.67 -18.23 11.55
C GLY A 521 -9.57 -17.45 10.22
N TYR A 522 -8.70 -16.43 10.14
CA TYR A 522 -8.76 -15.43 9.08
C TYR A 522 -7.44 -15.17 8.37
N ARG A 523 -6.28 -15.50 8.99
CA ARG A 523 -4.96 -15.22 8.43
C ARG A 523 -4.77 -15.83 7.05
N THR A 524 -4.11 -15.07 6.16
CA THR A 524 -3.81 -15.42 4.78
C THR A 524 -2.30 -15.48 4.49
N GLY A 525 -1.47 -15.39 5.53
CA GLY A 525 0.00 -15.36 5.40
C GLY A 525 0.54 -13.99 5.00
N GLY A 526 -0.21 -12.94 5.28
CA GLY A 526 0.16 -11.56 5.05
C GLY A 526 -0.34 -10.98 3.73
N THR A 527 -0.73 -9.71 3.80
CA THR A 527 -1.29 -8.91 2.72
C THR A 527 -0.35 -7.76 2.39
N ILE A 528 -0.20 -7.44 1.10
CA ILE A 528 0.50 -6.23 0.68
C ILE A 528 -0.53 -5.12 0.50
N HIS A 529 -0.50 -4.15 1.42
CA HIS A 529 -1.31 -2.94 1.38
C HIS A 529 -0.58 -1.85 0.60
N ILE A 530 -1.22 -1.29 -0.42
CA ILE A 530 -0.66 -0.21 -1.23
C ILE A 530 -1.60 0.97 -1.14
N VAL A 531 -1.20 2.03 -0.47
CA VAL A 531 -1.97 3.27 -0.38
C VAL A 531 -1.59 4.17 -1.55
N ILE A 532 -2.53 4.40 -2.46
CA ILE A 532 -2.40 5.39 -3.54
C ILE A 532 -2.71 6.76 -2.94
N ASN A 533 -1.69 7.39 -2.40
CA ASN A 533 -1.81 8.63 -1.64
C ASN A 533 -1.72 9.84 -2.56
N ASN A 534 -2.87 10.38 -2.91
CA ASN A 534 -2.94 11.62 -3.70
C ASN A 534 -3.11 12.89 -2.88
N GLN A 535 -2.97 12.81 -1.56
CA GLN A 535 -2.96 13.89 -0.57
C GLN A 535 -4.29 14.63 -0.42
N ILE A 536 -5.39 14.10 -0.97
CA ILE A 536 -6.70 14.73 -0.92
C ILE A 536 -7.84 13.70 -1.01
N GLY A 537 -8.84 13.80 -0.13
CA GLY A 537 -10.07 13.03 -0.17
C GLY A 537 -11.22 13.84 -0.79
N PHE A 538 -11.55 13.65 -2.07
CA PHE A 538 -12.49 14.44 -2.83
C PHE A 538 -12.11 15.93 -2.82
N THR A 539 -12.61 16.73 -1.87
CA THR A 539 -12.26 18.15 -1.67
C THR A 539 -11.58 18.42 -0.32
N THR A 540 -11.38 17.38 0.49
CA THR A 540 -10.85 17.50 1.86
C THR A 540 -9.35 17.23 1.86
N GLY A 541 -8.56 18.22 2.26
CA GLY A 541 -7.12 18.09 2.45
C GLY A 541 -6.77 17.23 3.67
N ALA A 542 -5.52 16.82 3.77
CA ALA A 542 -5.04 15.94 4.83
C ALA A 542 -5.23 16.53 6.25
N ASP A 543 -5.03 17.82 6.40
CA ASP A 543 -5.18 18.58 7.63
C ASP A 543 -6.61 18.61 8.20
N ALA A 544 -7.61 18.44 7.32
CA ALA A 544 -9.01 18.34 7.70
C ALA A 544 -9.53 16.90 7.73
N ALA A 545 -8.80 15.96 7.11
CA ALA A 545 -9.23 14.58 6.95
C ALA A 545 -8.76 13.66 8.10
N ARG A 546 -7.61 13.93 8.71
CA ARG A 546 -7.02 13.08 9.74
C ARG A 546 -6.18 13.86 10.75
N SER A 547 -6.05 13.30 11.96
CA SER A 547 -5.18 13.84 13.02
C SER A 547 -3.77 13.25 12.98
N SER A 548 -3.57 12.16 12.28
CA SER A 548 -2.28 11.49 12.13
C SER A 548 -1.40 12.18 11.09
N ILE A 549 -0.07 12.02 11.19
CA ILE A 549 0.88 12.56 10.23
C ILE A 549 0.67 11.88 8.87
N TYR A 550 0.65 10.56 8.87
CA TYR A 550 0.43 9.76 7.67
C TYR A 550 -0.95 9.10 7.66
N SER A 551 -1.47 8.83 6.49
CA SER A 551 -2.69 8.02 6.35
C SER A 551 -2.49 6.59 6.85
N THR A 552 -1.26 6.10 6.79
CA THR A 552 -0.85 4.75 7.17
C THR A 552 -0.56 4.56 8.66
N ASP A 553 -0.67 5.59 9.51
CA ASP A 553 -0.45 5.45 10.96
C ASP A 553 -1.38 4.39 11.58
N ALA A 554 -2.55 4.15 10.99
CA ALA A 554 -3.44 3.06 11.38
C ALA A 554 -2.77 1.67 11.32
N ALA A 555 -1.86 1.44 10.40
CA ALA A 555 -1.14 0.17 10.23
C ALA A 555 -0.14 -0.12 11.36
N GLN A 556 0.29 0.89 12.11
CA GLN A 556 1.19 0.70 13.25
C GLN A 556 0.57 -0.14 14.37
N ILE A 557 -0.76 -0.14 14.51
CA ILE A 557 -1.48 -0.88 15.56
C ILE A 557 -1.23 -2.39 15.47
N THR A 558 -1.13 -2.90 14.26
CA THR A 558 -0.85 -4.31 13.99
C THR A 558 0.63 -4.59 13.72
N GLN A 559 1.48 -3.59 13.96
CA GLN A 559 2.94 -3.68 13.87
C GLN A 559 3.46 -3.98 12.45
N LEU A 560 2.79 -3.44 11.44
CA LEU A 560 3.24 -3.55 10.05
C LEU A 560 4.42 -2.62 9.79
N PRO A 561 5.46 -3.06 9.05
CA PRO A 561 6.42 -2.13 8.49
C PRO A 561 5.75 -1.25 7.43
N ILE A 562 6.07 0.05 7.44
CA ILE A 562 5.49 1.03 6.54
C ILE A 562 6.61 1.70 5.72
N PHE A 563 6.39 1.79 4.41
CA PHE A 563 7.31 2.43 3.47
C PHE A 563 6.59 3.54 2.72
N HIS A 564 6.99 4.79 2.97
CA HIS A 564 6.50 5.97 2.23
C HIS A 564 7.39 6.19 1.02
N ILE A 565 6.82 6.20 -0.17
CA ILE A 565 7.54 6.21 -1.45
C ILE A 565 7.17 7.47 -2.21
N ASN A 566 8.16 8.22 -2.69
CA ASN A 566 7.90 9.32 -3.61
C ASN A 566 7.41 8.76 -4.95
N GLY A 567 6.19 9.15 -5.36
CA GLY A 567 5.58 8.70 -6.62
C GLY A 567 6.34 9.08 -7.88
N ASP A 568 7.25 10.05 -7.80
CA ASP A 568 8.13 10.43 -8.91
C ASP A 568 9.41 9.57 -9.01
N ASP A 569 9.63 8.64 -8.06
CA ASP A 569 10.79 7.75 -8.10
C ASP A 569 10.39 6.28 -8.34
N PRO A 570 10.26 5.84 -9.59
CA PRO A 570 9.91 4.46 -9.91
C PRO A 570 11.03 3.47 -9.54
N GLU A 571 12.29 3.91 -9.44
CA GLU A 571 13.39 3.04 -9.00
C GLU A 571 13.31 2.76 -7.50
N ALA A 572 12.88 3.74 -6.70
CA ALA A 572 12.61 3.55 -5.28
C ALA A 572 11.42 2.59 -5.06
N ALA A 573 10.33 2.77 -5.81
CA ALA A 573 9.18 1.89 -5.78
C ALA A 573 9.56 0.43 -6.13
N PHE A 574 10.38 0.23 -7.16
CA PHE A 574 10.92 -1.08 -7.54
C PHE A 574 11.67 -1.77 -6.39
N ARG A 575 12.49 -1.03 -5.64
CA ARG A 575 13.25 -1.59 -4.51
C ARG A 575 12.37 -1.90 -3.32
N VAL A 576 11.44 -1.02 -3.00
CA VAL A 576 10.53 -1.19 -1.86
C VAL A 576 9.61 -2.38 -2.06
N VAL A 577 9.04 -2.56 -3.25
CA VAL A 577 8.12 -3.68 -3.50
C VAL A 577 8.82 -5.04 -3.34
N LYS A 578 10.12 -5.11 -3.66
CA LYS A 578 10.92 -6.30 -3.39
C LYS A 578 11.05 -6.57 -1.89
N ILE A 579 11.38 -5.54 -1.10
CA ILE A 579 11.46 -5.66 0.37
C ILE A 579 10.12 -6.11 0.94
N ALA A 580 9.03 -5.51 0.47
CA ALA A 580 7.68 -5.80 0.95
C ALA A 580 7.29 -7.26 0.72
N LEU A 581 7.50 -7.77 -0.48
CA LEU A 581 7.22 -9.17 -0.79
C LEU A 581 8.14 -10.11 -0.04
N ASP A 582 9.45 -9.82 0.02
CA ASP A 582 10.41 -10.65 0.76
C ASP A 582 10.05 -10.71 2.26
N TYR A 583 9.61 -9.58 2.86
CA TYR A 583 9.14 -9.54 4.24
C TYR A 583 7.89 -10.39 4.46
N ARG A 584 6.90 -10.25 3.56
CA ARG A 584 5.65 -11.03 3.60
C ARG A 584 5.93 -12.53 3.54
N GLN A 585 6.80 -12.98 2.63
CA GLN A 585 7.13 -14.39 2.47
C GLN A 585 7.96 -14.95 3.63
N GLU A 586 8.83 -14.14 4.24
CA GLU A 586 9.68 -14.55 5.37
C GLU A 586 8.90 -14.65 6.68
N PHE A 587 7.99 -13.69 6.93
CA PHE A 587 7.32 -13.57 8.24
C PHE A 587 5.83 -13.90 8.21
N ASN A 588 5.23 -14.14 7.04
CA ASN A 588 3.79 -14.35 6.87
C ASN A 588 2.96 -13.23 7.52
N LYS A 589 3.37 -11.97 7.32
CA LYS A 589 2.75 -10.78 7.88
C LYS A 589 2.48 -9.73 6.83
N ASP A 590 1.55 -8.85 7.13
CA ASP A 590 1.20 -7.72 6.30
C ASP A 590 2.33 -6.69 6.23
N VAL A 591 2.31 -5.89 5.16
CA VAL A 591 3.21 -4.75 4.95
C VAL A 591 2.45 -3.63 4.25
N ALA A 592 2.76 -2.38 4.59
CA ALA A 592 2.11 -1.21 4.03
C ALA A 592 3.09 -0.37 3.19
N LEU A 593 2.67 -0.03 1.97
CA LEU A 593 3.37 0.83 1.04
C LEU A 593 2.52 2.08 0.80
N ASP A 594 3.01 3.24 1.17
CA ASP A 594 2.35 4.53 0.97
C ASP A 594 3.00 5.22 -0.25
N LEU A 595 2.39 5.09 -1.42
CA LEU A 595 2.85 5.72 -2.65
C LEU A 595 2.30 7.14 -2.73
N VAL A 596 3.12 8.10 -2.31
CA VAL A 596 2.74 9.52 -2.26
C VAL A 596 2.88 10.14 -3.63
N GLY A 597 1.78 10.63 -4.14
CA GLY A 597 1.69 11.30 -5.42
C GLY A 597 0.69 12.46 -5.36
N PHE A 598 -0.01 12.70 -6.44
CA PHE A 598 -1.06 13.70 -6.53
C PHE A 598 -2.16 13.23 -7.49
N ARG A 599 -3.23 13.95 -7.53
CA ARG A 599 -4.34 13.75 -8.48
C ARG A 599 -4.32 14.86 -9.51
N ARG A 600 -4.04 14.53 -10.77
CA ARG A 600 -3.91 15.54 -11.83
C ARG A 600 -5.25 16.21 -12.18
N LEU A 601 -6.31 15.44 -12.26
CA LEU A 601 -7.67 15.92 -12.52
C LEU A 601 -8.45 16.08 -11.20
N GLY A 602 -9.72 16.47 -11.24
CA GLY A 602 -10.59 16.48 -10.06
C GLY A 602 -10.86 15.09 -9.49
N HIS A 603 -11.82 14.97 -8.59
CA HIS A 603 -12.24 13.67 -8.07
C HIS A 603 -12.63 12.72 -9.22
N ASN A 604 -13.30 13.26 -10.21
CA ASN A 604 -13.50 12.66 -11.53
C ASN A 604 -13.23 13.71 -12.61
N GLU A 605 -13.29 13.31 -13.86
CA GLU A 605 -12.94 14.16 -15.01
C GLU A 605 -13.87 15.36 -15.24
N GLY A 606 -15.02 15.41 -14.57
CA GLY A 606 -15.95 16.55 -14.62
C GLY A 606 -15.85 17.50 -13.42
N ASP A 607 -14.94 17.23 -12.48
CA ASP A 607 -14.74 18.02 -11.25
C ASP A 607 -13.62 19.04 -11.45
N GLU A 608 -13.81 20.29 -10.93
CA GLU A 608 -12.78 21.34 -10.95
C GLU A 608 -12.17 21.53 -9.54
N PRO A 609 -11.03 20.91 -9.28
CA PRO A 609 -10.45 20.86 -7.93
C PRO A 609 -9.83 22.18 -7.47
N SER A 610 -9.52 23.11 -8.37
CA SER A 610 -8.93 24.40 -8.00
C SER A 610 -9.89 25.31 -7.22
N TYR A 611 -11.19 25.00 -7.21
CA TYR A 611 -12.17 25.72 -6.39
C TYR A 611 -11.90 25.60 -4.88
N THR A 612 -11.37 24.48 -4.44
CA THR A 612 -11.09 24.20 -3.03
C THR A 612 -9.60 24.16 -2.69
N GLN A 613 -8.74 23.69 -3.62
CA GLN A 613 -7.28 23.59 -3.45
C GLN A 613 -6.48 24.35 -4.51
N PRO A 614 -6.61 25.69 -4.58
CA PRO A 614 -5.95 26.46 -5.64
C PRO A 614 -4.41 26.39 -5.58
N LEU A 615 -3.81 26.36 -4.41
CA LEU A 615 -2.35 26.30 -4.26
C LEU A 615 -1.78 24.94 -4.67
N MET A 616 -2.42 23.85 -4.24
CA MET A 616 -2.05 22.50 -4.64
C MET A 616 -2.15 22.34 -6.15
N TYR A 617 -3.27 22.74 -6.76
CA TYR A 617 -3.48 22.55 -8.19
C TYR A 617 -2.66 23.52 -9.07
N ALA A 618 -2.18 24.63 -8.53
CA ALA A 618 -1.16 25.43 -9.19
C ALA A 618 0.16 24.64 -9.35
N ARG A 619 0.58 23.89 -8.32
CA ARG A 619 1.74 23.00 -8.37
C ARG A 619 1.50 21.78 -9.26
N VAL A 620 0.35 21.12 -9.12
CA VAL A 620 -0.05 19.99 -9.98
C VAL A 620 -0.02 20.37 -11.46
N LYS A 621 -0.52 21.57 -11.83
CA LYS A 621 -0.50 22.06 -13.20
C LYS A 621 0.91 22.31 -13.72
N ALA A 622 1.81 22.78 -12.87
CA ALA A 622 3.21 23.02 -13.21
C ALA A 622 4.04 21.71 -13.26
N HIS A 623 3.57 20.67 -12.65
CA HIS A 623 4.30 19.39 -12.55
C HIS A 623 4.26 18.63 -13.89
N PRO A 624 5.43 18.25 -14.46
CA PRO A 624 5.50 17.65 -15.80
C PRO A 624 5.00 16.18 -15.87
N GLY A 625 4.85 15.51 -14.73
CA GLY A 625 4.52 14.09 -14.62
C GLY A 625 5.73 13.18 -14.53
N VAL A 626 5.57 12.06 -13.82
CA VAL A 626 6.66 11.12 -13.50
C VAL A 626 7.30 10.54 -14.76
N ARG A 627 6.51 10.17 -15.79
CA ARG A 627 7.06 9.67 -17.05
C ARG A 627 8.05 10.65 -17.68
N HIS A 628 7.69 11.94 -17.71
CA HIS A 628 8.58 12.98 -18.28
C HIS A 628 9.84 13.12 -17.44
N LEU A 629 9.73 13.26 -16.12
CA LEU A 629 10.88 13.38 -15.21
C LEU A 629 11.84 12.20 -15.34
N TYR A 630 11.29 10.99 -15.35
CA TYR A 630 12.09 9.77 -15.46
C TYR A 630 12.72 9.61 -16.84
N ALA A 631 12.00 9.89 -17.92
CA ALA A 631 12.57 9.89 -19.27
C ALA A 631 13.75 10.88 -19.41
N GLN A 632 13.60 12.11 -18.90
CA GLN A 632 14.67 13.10 -18.91
C GLN A 632 15.89 12.66 -18.08
N LYS A 633 15.67 11.97 -16.93
CA LYS A 633 16.74 11.34 -16.16
C LYS A 633 17.49 10.32 -17.02
N LEU A 634 16.79 9.39 -17.69
CA LEU A 634 17.42 8.35 -18.52
C LEU A 634 18.17 8.92 -19.73
N ILE A 635 17.64 9.98 -20.33
CA ILE A 635 18.32 10.69 -21.44
C ILE A 635 19.60 11.36 -20.95
N ARG A 636 19.56 12.08 -19.84
CA ARG A 636 20.76 12.71 -19.22
C ARG A 636 21.84 11.68 -18.88
N GLU A 637 21.44 10.48 -18.48
CA GLU A 637 22.33 9.37 -18.16
C GLU A 637 22.74 8.54 -19.39
N ASN A 638 22.31 8.92 -20.60
CA ASN A 638 22.57 8.26 -21.88
C ASN A 638 22.09 6.79 -21.93
N ILE A 639 21.02 6.46 -21.24
CA ILE A 639 20.38 5.15 -21.26
C ILE A 639 19.45 5.02 -22.45
N ILE A 640 18.73 6.10 -22.80
CA ILE A 640 17.88 6.22 -23.97
C ILE A 640 18.15 7.55 -24.70
N THR A 641 17.65 7.66 -25.92
CA THR A 641 17.62 8.89 -26.72
C THR A 641 16.21 9.44 -26.83
N GLU A 642 16.05 10.72 -27.20
CA GLU A 642 14.73 11.31 -27.51
C GLU A 642 14.00 10.56 -28.62
N ALA A 643 14.75 10.05 -29.63
CA ALA A 643 14.19 9.27 -30.72
C ALA A 643 13.62 7.92 -30.24
N GLU A 644 14.33 7.23 -29.34
CA GLU A 644 13.84 5.98 -28.73
C GLU A 644 12.61 6.23 -27.87
N LEU A 645 12.57 7.31 -27.06
CA LEU A 645 11.40 7.70 -26.29
C LEU A 645 10.17 7.92 -27.20
N GLY A 646 10.34 8.62 -28.33
CA GLY A 646 9.29 8.81 -29.32
C GLY A 646 8.77 7.48 -29.87
N GLN A 647 9.64 6.58 -30.28
CA GLN A 647 9.29 5.26 -30.79
C GLN A 647 8.55 4.40 -29.76
N MET A 648 8.96 4.41 -28.49
CA MET A 648 8.29 3.71 -27.41
C MET A 648 6.85 4.23 -27.23
N THR A 649 6.69 5.55 -27.24
CA THR A 649 5.37 6.18 -27.08
C THR A 649 4.45 5.88 -28.27
N ASP A 650 4.93 6.07 -29.51
CA ASP A 650 4.14 5.82 -30.73
C ASP A 650 3.65 4.37 -30.79
N LYS A 651 4.49 3.40 -30.44
CA LYS A 651 4.12 1.98 -30.42
C LYS A 651 2.96 1.69 -29.44
N VAL A 652 2.92 2.36 -28.28
CA VAL A 652 1.81 2.21 -27.33
C VAL A 652 0.54 2.83 -27.86
N VAL A 653 0.63 4.01 -28.49
CA VAL A 653 -0.53 4.67 -29.11
C VAL A 653 -1.10 3.83 -30.24
N GLU A 654 -0.25 3.29 -31.14
CA GLU A 654 -0.67 2.39 -32.22
C GLU A 654 -1.37 1.13 -31.69
N LYS A 655 -0.88 0.56 -30.59
CA LYS A 655 -1.53 -0.57 -29.91
C LYS A 655 -2.96 -0.22 -29.51
N TYR A 656 -3.17 0.92 -28.85
CA TYR A 656 -4.52 1.34 -28.41
C TYR A 656 -5.44 1.71 -29.57
N GLU A 657 -4.94 2.34 -30.62
CA GLU A 657 -5.75 2.60 -31.85
C GLU A 657 -6.20 1.26 -32.49
N GLY A 658 -5.32 0.25 -32.54
CA GLY A 658 -5.68 -1.08 -33.02
C GLY A 658 -6.76 -1.76 -32.18
N ILE A 659 -6.64 -1.68 -30.85
CA ILE A 659 -7.64 -2.20 -29.90
C ILE A 659 -8.97 -1.46 -30.06
N LEU A 660 -8.96 -0.14 -30.14
CA LEU A 660 -10.18 0.66 -30.34
C LEU A 660 -10.92 0.27 -31.63
N LYS A 661 -10.19 0.00 -32.72
CA LYS A 661 -10.80 -0.43 -33.98
C LYS A 661 -11.54 -1.77 -33.81
N ARG A 662 -10.94 -2.73 -33.09
CA ARG A 662 -11.61 -4.02 -32.79
C ARG A 662 -12.82 -3.83 -31.88
N ALA A 663 -12.69 -3.03 -30.82
CA ALA A 663 -13.79 -2.71 -29.90
C ALA A 663 -15.01 -2.11 -30.61
N LYS A 664 -14.78 -1.17 -31.55
CA LYS A 664 -15.85 -0.58 -32.36
C LYS A 664 -16.51 -1.60 -33.30
N GLN A 665 -15.76 -2.53 -33.84
CA GLN A 665 -16.33 -3.60 -34.68
C GLN A 665 -17.22 -4.50 -33.83
N ILE A 666 -16.76 -4.93 -32.65
CA ILE A 666 -17.58 -5.70 -31.69
C ILE A 666 -18.87 -4.97 -31.36
N ALA A 667 -18.80 -3.66 -31.11
CA ALA A 667 -19.97 -2.84 -30.79
C ALA A 667 -20.98 -2.75 -31.95
N THR A 668 -20.49 -2.82 -33.20
CA THR A 668 -21.35 -2.71 -34.40
C THR A 668 -22.00 -4.04 -34.78
N ASP A 669 -21.33 -5.15 -34.51
CA ASP A 669 -21.75 -6.49 -34.96
C ASP A 669 -22.75 -7.17 -34.00
N LYS A 670 -23.12 -6.52 -32.90
CA LYS A 670 -24.03 -7.12 -31.91
C LYS A 670 -25.50 -7.17 -32.36
N PRO A 671 -26.16 -8.34 -32.20
CA PRO A 671 -27.62 -8.38 -32.27
C PRO A 671 -28.21 -7.55 -31.10
N LYS A 672 -29.34 -6.87 -31.38
CA LYS A 672 -30.14 -6.24 -30.33
C LYS A 672 -30.45 -7.28 -29.24
N ARG A 673 -30.15 -6.92 -27.99
CA ARG A 673 -30.40 -7.75 -26.83
C ARG A 673 -31.84 -8.26 -26.81
N GLU A 674 -32.01 -9.55 -26.77
CA GLU A 674 -33.24 -10.13 -26.21
C GLU A 674 -33.08 -10.14 -24.68
N PHE A 675 -33.98 -9.45 -24.01
CA PHE A 675 -34.19 -9.63 -22.58
C PHE A 675 -34.54 -11.09 -22.38
N LEU A 676 -33.62 -11.89 -21.86
CA LEU A 676 -34.01 -13.20 -21.35
C LEU A 676 -34.92 -12.91 -20.14
N PRO A 677 -36.18 -13.36 -20.15
CA PRO A 677 -36.99 -13.26 -18.96
C PRO A 677 -36.23 -13.94 -17.84
N ALA A 678 -36.25 -13.37 -16.63
CA ALA A 678 -35.74 -14.00 -15.44
C ALA A 678 -36.18 -15.48 -15.47
N ALA A 679 -35.18 -16.40 -15.40
CA ALA A 679 -35.47 -17.82 -15.49
C ALA A 679 -36.67 -18.09 -14.61
N ASN A 680 -37.77 -18.50 -15.19
CA ASN A 680 -38.95 -18.89 -14.44
C ASN A 680 -38.49 -19.97 -13.47
N LEU A 681 -38.29 -19.56 -12.21
CA LEU A 681 -38.19 -20.49 -11.12
C LEU A 681 -39.49 -21.24 -11.21
N ASP A 682 -39.41 -22.57 -11.27
CA ASP A 682 -40.52 -23.44 -11.38
C ASP A 682 -41.72 -22.88 -10.61
N GLU A 683 -42.78 -22.58 -11.30
CA GLU A 683 -44.04 -22.11 -10.72
C GLU A 683 -44.58 -23.09 -9.69
N ASP A 684 -43.95 -24.26 -9.57
CA ASP A 684 -44.29 -25.32 -8.66
C ASP A 684 -43.30 -25.41 -7.48
N GLY A 685 -43.39 -24.49 -6.53
CA GLY A 685 -42.77 -24.62 -5.19
C GLY A 685 -43.20 -25.86 -4.40
N SER A 686 -43.79 -26.85 -5.06
CA SER A 686 -44.33 -28.09 -4.47
C SER A 686 -43.29 -29.21 -4.35
N GLN A 687 -42.17 -29.20 -5.06
CA GLN A 687 -41.16 -30.24 -4.90
C GLN A 687 -40.27 -29.97 -3.68
N ILE A 688 -40.58 -30.68 -2.60
CA ILE A 688 -39.72 -30.71 -1.41
C ILE A 688 -38.46 -31.51 -1.77
N LEU A 689 -37.29 -30.83 -1.73
CA LEU A 689 -36.01 -31.49 -1.90
C LEU A 689 -35.79 -32.48 -0.74
N GLU A 690 -35.53 -33.74 -1.08
CA GLU A 690 -35.18 -34.76 -0.08
C GLU A 690 -33.80 -34.48 0.53
N THR A 691 -33.79 -34.25 1.83
CA THR A 691 -32.58 -33.91 2.60
C THR A 691 -32.44 -34.80 3.85
N GLY A 692 -33.23 -35.85 3.94
CA GLY A 692 -33.12 -36.89 4.98
C GLY A 692 -31.76 -37.60 4.96
N ILE A 693 -31.41 -38.23 6.07
CA ILE A 693 -30.17 -39.00 6.24
C ILE A 693 -30.49 -40.44 6.59
N SER A 694 -29.58 -41.38 6.31
CA SER A 694 -29.72 -42.74 6.72
C SER A 694 -29.71 -42.88 8.25
N ALA A 695 -30.39 -43.91 8.78
CA ALA A 695 -30.34 -44.23 10.20
C ALA A 695 -28.90 -44.55 10.67
N GLU A 696 -28.08 -45.11 9.78
CA GLU A 696 -26.68 -45.38 10.06
C GLU A 696 -25.88 -44.07 10.22
N THR A 697 -26.05 -43.10 9.32
CA THR A 697 -25.45 -41.76 9.41
C THR A 697 -25.87 -41.05 10.70
N LEU A 698 -27.17 -41.06 10.98
CA LEU A 698 -27.71 -40.50 12.23
C LEU A 698 -27.04 -41.08 13.45
N LYS A 699 -26.94 -42.42 13.53
CA LYS A 699 -26.29 -43.13 14.63
C LYS A 699 -24.82 -42.74 14.74
N THR A 700 -24.08 -42.78 13.63
CA THR A 700 -22.63 -42.48 13.59
C THR A 700 -22.35 -41.06 14.10
N VAL A 701 -23.07 -40.07 13.60
CA VAL A 701 -22.91 -38.68 14.02
C VAL A 701 -23.28 -38.49 15.48
N SER A 702 -24.42 -39.05 15.91
CA SER A 702 -24.91 -39.00 17.31
C SER A 702 -23.91 -39.58 18.29
N ASP A 703 -23.36 -40.76 18.00
CA ASP A 703 -22.34 -41.40 18.84
C ASP A 703 -21.11 -40.51 18.98
N LYS A 704 -20.61 -39.95 17.90
CA LYS A 704 -19.42 -39.08 17.89
C LYS A 704 -19.60 -37.79 18.68
N ILE A 705 -20.72 -37.12 18.59
CA ILE A 705 -20.99 -35.85 19.30
C ILE A 705 -21.37 -36.05 20.78
N SER A 706 -21.55 -37.29 21.23
CA SER A 706 -22.02 -37.60 22.57
C SER A 706 -20.97 -38.28 23.45
N VAL A 707 -19.97 -38.92 22.86
CA VAL A 707 -18.94 -39.70 23.57
C VAL A 707 -17.67 -38.92 23.75
N VAL A 708 -17.26 -38.69 25.00
CA VAL A 708 -16.04 -37.98 25.37
C VAL A 708 -14.82 -38.90 25.19
N PRO A 709 -13.72 -38.48 24.62
CA PRO A 709 -12.47 -39.22 24.55
C PRO A 709 -11.93 -39.61 25.96
N GLU A 710 -11.32 -40.79 26.12
CA GLU A 710 -10.90 -41.32 27.42
C GLU A 710 -9.98 -40.40 28.24
N ASN A 711 -9.16 -39.62 27.57
CA ASN A 711 -8.17 -38.72 28.21
C ASN A 711 -8.62 -37.26 28.22
N PHE A 712 -9.89 -36.95 28.01
CA PHE A 712 -10.44 -35.61 27.99
C PHE A 712 -11.35 -35.35 29.19
N HIS A 713 -11.02 -34.33 29.98
CA HIS A 713 -11.73 -34.00 31.22
C HIS A 713 -12.78 -32.90 30.98
N VAL A 714 -13.91 -33.27 30.46
CA VAL A 714 -15.03 -32.34 30.18
C VAL A 714 -15.55 -31.67 31.44
N ASN A 715 -15.98 -30.43 31.32
CA ASN A 715 -16.64 -29.69 32.42
C ASN A 715 -17.80 -30.53 32.99
N PRO A 716 -17.89 -30.73 34.33
CA PRO A 716 -18.98 -31.54 34.95
C PRO A 716 -20.38 -31.13 34.55
N LYS A 717 -20.63 -29.85 34.27
CA LYS A 717 -21.96 -29.37 33.80
C LYS A 717 -22.32 -29.86 32.40
N MET A 718 -21.31 -30.24 31.58
CA MET A 718 -21.52 -30.77 30.22
C MET A 718 -21.89 -32.26 30.21
N VAL A 719 -21.53 -33.02 31.24
CA VAL A 719 -21.79 -34.47 31.31
C VAL A 719 -23.29 -34.80 31.12
N GLY A 720 -24.14 -34.04 31.80
CA GLY A 720 -25.61 -34.21 31.66
C GLY A 720 -26.12 -33.86 30.27
N GLN A 721 -25.51 -32.84 29.62
CA GLN A 721 -25.89 -32.44 28.27
C GLN A 721 -25.45 -33.47 27.21
N LEU A 722 -24.26 -34.05 27.34
CA LEU A 722 -23.79 -35.12 26.46
C LEU A 722 -24.60 -36.37 26.60
N ALA A 723 -24.91 -36.76 27.84
CA ALA A 723 -25.83 -37.88 28.10
C ALA A 723 -27.23 -37.67 27.49
N ARG A 724 -27.76 -36.45 27.52
CA ARG A 724 -29.00 -36.09 26.85
C ARG A 724 -28.88 -36.17 25.33
N ARG A 725 -27.79 -35.75 24.73
CA ARG A 725 -27.51 -35.92 23.29
C ARG A 725 -27.55 -37.39 22.88
N ALA A 726 -26.94 -38.28 23.65
CA ALA A 726 -26.98 -39.71 23.39
C ALA A 726 -28.41 -40.24 23.36
N LYS A 727 -29.28 -39.83 24.33
CA LYS A 727 -30.67 -40.19 24.37
C LYS A 727 -31.50 -39.61 23.21
N MET A 728 -31.16 -38.40 22.74
CA MET A 728 -31.81 -37.84 21.55
C MET A 728 -31.46 -38.66 20.30
N GLY A 729 -30.24 -39.14 20.16
CA GLY A 729 -29.78 -39.94 19.02
C GLY A 729 -30.42 -41.33 18.97
N THR A 730 -30.82 -41.90 20.11
CA THR A 730 -31.56 -43.17 20.19
C THR A 730 -33.07 -43.02 20.14
N GLY A 731 -33.60 -41.80 20.15
CA GLY A 731 -35.03 -41.53 20.21
C GLY A 731 -35.64 -41.65 21.62
N GLU A 732 -34.83 -41.93 22.66
CA GLU A 732 -35.29 -41.98 24.07
C GLU A 732 -35.65 -40.59 24.63
N ALA A 733 -35.16 -39.54 24.02
CA ALA A 733 -35.52 -38.17 24.34
C ALA A 733 -35.84 -37.37 23.06
N PRO A 734 -36.77 -36.41 23.13
CA PRO A 734 -37.06 -35.57 21.99
C PRO A 734 -35.86 -34.65 21.66
N MET A 735 -35.61 -34.42 20.38
CA MET A 735 -34.51 -33.67 19.82
C MET A 735 -34.72 -32.18 20.03
N ASP A 736 -33.65 -31.50 20.50
CA ASP A 736 -33.58 -30.05 20.57
C ASP A 736 -32.82 -29.42 19.36
N TRP A 737 -32.80 -28.09 19.29
CA TRP A 737 -32.23 -27.35 18.18
C TRP A 737 -30.69 -27.53 18.04
N GLY A 738 -29.98 -27.55 19.17
CA GLY A 738 -28.52 -27.73 19.15
C GLY A 738 -28.11 -29.12 18.69
N PHE A 739 -28.91 -30.14 19.01
CA PHE A 739 -28.71 -31.50 18.51
C PHE A 739 -29.00 -31.58 17.00
N ALA A 740 -30.13 -31.02 16.55
CA ALA A 740 -30.50 -30.99 15.13
C ALA A 740 -29.43 -30.30 14.26
N GLU A 741 -28.89 -29.18 14.76
CA GLU A 741 -27.80 -28.46 14.11
C GLU A 741 -26.54 -29.32 14.00
N ALA A 742 -26.15 -29.95 15.11
CA ALA A 742 -24.95 -30.80 15.13
C ALA A 742 -25.07 -32.01 14.19
N ILE A 743 -26.27 -32.61 14.08
CA ILE A 743 -26.56 -33.71 13.14
C ILE A 743 -26.49 -33.20 11.69
N ALA A 744 -27.03 -32.00 11.41
CA ALA A 744 -26.92 -31.40 10.08
C ALA A 744 -25.46 -31.21 9.67
N PHE A 745 -24.64 -30.60 10.54
CA PHE A 745 -23.22 -30.40 10.29
C PHE A 745 -22.48 -31.74 10.12
N GLY A 746 -22.63 -32.65 11.08
CA GLY A 746 -21.95 -33.95 11.04
C GLY A 746 -22.29 -34.75 9.81
N SER A 747 -23.55 -34.78 9.41
CA SER A 747 -23.98 -35.49 8.18
C SER A 747 -23.39 -34.86 6.91
N LEU A 748 -23.36 -33.53 6.80
CA LEU A 748 -22.76 -32.84 5.64
C LEU A 748 -21.25 -33.08 5.55
N VAL A 749 -20.51 -33.02 6.67
CA VAL A 749 -19.09 -33.34 6.70
C VAL A 749 -18.83 -34.77 6.22
N THR A 750 -19.63 -35.76 6.71
CA THR A 750 -19.47 -37.14 6.24
C THR A 750 -19.81 -37.33 4.76
N GLU A 751 -20.63 -36.45 4.19
CA GLU A 751 -20.98 -36.42 2.76
C GLU A 751 -19.92 -35.65 1.90
N GLY A 752 -18.83 -35.14 2.49
CA GLY A 752 -17.77 -34.47 1.77
C GLY A 752 -17.96 -32.97 1.62
N VAL A 753 -18.80 -32.33 2.44
CA VAL A 753 -19.04 -30.87 2.39
C VAL A 753 -18.22 -30.15 3.44
N ASN A 754 -17.44 -29.16 3.02
CA ASN A 754 -16.78 -28.24 3.93
C ASN A 754 -17.78 -27.40 4.71
N ILE A 755 -17.56 -27.24 6.00
CA ILE A 755 -18.38 -26.37 6.85
C ILE A 755 -17.47 -25.35 7.51
N ARG A 756 -17.83 -24.09 7.34
CA ARG A 756 -17.18 -22.95 8.01
C ARG A 756 -18.23 -22.13 8.73
N LEU A 757 -18.12 -22.05 10.04
CA LEU A 757 -18.97 -21.25 10.91
C LEU A 757 -18.12 -20.20 11.64
N SER A 758 -18.49 -18.96 11.55
CA SER A 758 -17.79 -17.84 12.17
C SER A 758 -18.79 -16.87 12.81
N GLY A 759 -18.40 -16.24 13.89
CA GLY A 759 -19.19 -15.26 14.63
C GLY A 759 -18.77 -15.18 16.08
N GLN A 760 -19.27 -14.19 16.79
CA GLN A 760 -18.97 -14.00 18.21
C GLN A 760 -19.55 -15.15 19.05
N ASP A 761 -18.71 -15.82 19.84
CA ASP A 761 -19.08 -16.98 20.68
C ASP A 761 -19.64 -18.20 19.91
N SER A 762 -19.39 -18.32 18.61
CA SER A 762 -20.00 -19.38 17.77
C SER A 762 -19.57 -20.79 18.15
N GLY A 763 -18.35 -20.97 18.71
CA GLY A 763 -17.89 -22.28 19.17
C GLY A 763 -18.76 -22.89 20.26
N ARG A 764 -19.24 -22.09 21.21
CA ARG A 764 -20.17 -22.47 22.25
C ARG A 764 -21.62 -22.26 21.82
N GLY A 765 -21.87 -21.25 21.01
CA GLY A 765 -23.14 -20.60 20.76
C GLY A 765 -23.47 -19.58 21.85
N THR A 766 -23.91 -18.36 21.49
CA THR A 766 -24.25 -17.29 22.43
C THR A 766 -25.17 -17.75 23.56
N PHE A 767 -26.13 -18.63 23.25
CA PHE A 767 -27.10 -19.15 24.23
C PHE A 767 -26.67 -20.47 24.85
N SER A 768 -25.41 -20.88 24.79
CA SER A 768 -24.90 -22.19 25.27
C SER A 768 -25.71 -23.37 24.73
N HIS A 769 -25.97 -23.39 23.45
CA HIS A 769 -26.79 -24.44 22.79
C HIS A 769 -25.95 -25.36 21.91
N ARG A 770 -24.84 -24.83 21.30
CA ARG A 770 -24.05 -25.55 20.29
C ARG A 770 -23.00 -26.44 20.90
N HIS A 771 -22.08 -25.88 21.67
CA HIS A 771 -20.91 -26.58 22.21
C HIS A 771 -20.19 -27.44 21.17
N ALA A 772 -19.85 -26.82 20.03
CA ALA A 772 -19.05 -27.46 19.00
C ALA A 772 -17.55 -27.55 19.42
N LEU A 773 -17.10 -26.63 20.29
CA LEU A 773 -15.82 -26.68 20.95
C LEU A 773 -16.01 -26.95 22.45
N MET A 774 -15.22 -27.88 22.97
CA MET A 774 -15.18 -28.21 24.39
C MET A 774 -13.74 -28.10 24.89
N TYR A 775 -13.56 -27.72 26.15
CA TYR A 775 -12.26 -27.44 26.74
C TYR A 775 -11.97 -28.40 27.88
N ASP A 776 -10.80 -29.02 27.86
CA ASP A 776 -10.34 -29.88 28.95
C ASP A 776 -10.08 -29.06 30.20
N THR A 777 -10.67 -29.45 31.32
CA THR A 777 -10.63 -28.71 32.59
C THR A 777 -9.26 -28.78 33.28
N LEU A 778 -8.36 -29.68 32.87
CA LEU A 778 -7.03 -29.87 33.49
C LEU A 778 -5.93 -29.14 32.71
N ASN A 779 -6.01 -29.11 31.39
CA ASN A 779 -4.92 -28.64 30.53
C ASN A 779 -5.35 -27.61 29.49
N GLY A 780 -6.68 -27.31 29.36
CA GLY A 780 -7.20 -26.35 28.39
C GLY A 780 -7.22 -26.84 26.92
N ALA A 781 -6.90 -28.10 26.67
CA ALA A 781 -6.97 -28.67 25.33
C ALA A 781 -8.38 -28.55 24.74
N VAL A 782 -8.47 -28.31 23.45
CA VAL A 782 -9.74 -28.13 22.75
C VAL A 782 -10.12 -29.40 22.01
N TRP A 783 -11.31 -29.89 22.26
CA TRP A 783 -11.91 -31.00 21.53
C TRP A 783 -13.13 -30.52 20.72
N CYS A 784 -13.14 -30.86 19.43
CA CYS A 784 -14.23 -30.62 18.51
C CYS A 784 -14.78 -31.97 18.00
N PRO A 785 -15.89 -32.47 18.52
CA PRO A 785 -16.40 -33.77 18.14
C PRO A 785 -16.76 -33.93 16.66
N LEU A 786 -17.17 -32.84 16.01
CA LEU A 786 -17.51 -32.85 14.59
C LEU A 786 -16.31 -33.06 13.67
N ARG A 787 -15.10 -32.71 14.13
CA ARG A 787 -13.86 -32.98 13.37
C ARG A 787 -13.51 -34.46 13.32
N GLU A 788 -13.97 -35.25 14.26
CA GLU A 788 -13.81 -36.70 14.21
C GLU A 788 -14.60 -37.39 13.10
N LEU A 789 -15.54 -36.67 12.47
CA LEU A 789 -16.34 -37.10 11.34
C LEU A 789 -15.69 -36.74 10.00
N GLU A 790 -14.63 -35.95 10.01
CA GLU A 790 -13.93 -35.54 8.77
C GLU A 790 -13.42 -36.78 8.03
N PRO A 791 -13.67 -36.89 6.71
CA PRO A 791 -13.19 -37.99 5.90
C PRO A 791 -11.65 -38.07 5.92
N LYS A 792 -11.12 -39.30 6.07
CA LYS A 792 -9.66 -39.52 6.14
C LYS A 792 -8.88 -39.06 4.90
N ASN A 793 -9.56 -38.92 3.78
CA ASN A 793 -9.00 -38.40 2.52
C ASN A 793 -8.96 -36.87 2.50
N GLY A 794 -9.43 -36.18 3.57
CA GLY A 794 -9.43 -34.73 3.66
C GLY A 794 -10.44 -34.01 2.75
N SER A 795 -11.42 -34.74 2.20
CA SER A 795 -12.40 -34.15 1.27
C SER A 795 -13.36 -33.17 1.92
N ALA A 796 -13.46 -33.12 3.23
CA ALA A 796 -14.25 -32.15 3.96
C ALA A 796 -13.66 -31.85 5.34
N LYS A 797 -13.92 -30.62 5.82
CA LYS A 797 -13.49 -30.12 7.13
C LYS A 797 -14.65 -29.45 7.85
N PHE A 798 -14.64 -29.55 9.17
CA PHE A 798 -15.50 -28.74 10.05
C PHE A 798 -14.70 -27.68 10.76
N GLU A 799 -14.98 -26.44 10.48
CA GLU A 799 -14.32 -25.30 11.07
C GLU A 799 -15.32 -24.39 11.78
N VAL A 800 -15.02 -24.06 13.02
CA VAL A 800 -15.77 -23.08 13.79
C VAL A 800 -14.81 -22.13 14.46
N PHE A 801 -15.10 -20.83 14.37
CA PHE A 801 -14.26 -19.76 14.90
C PHE A 801 -15.08 -18.77 15.70
N ASP A 802 -14.65 -18.50 16.92
CA ASP A 802 -15.11 -17.34 17.65
C ASP A 802 -14.41 -16.10 17.05
N SER A 803 -15.19 -15.22 16.46
CA SER A 803 -14.69 -14.03 15.77
C SER A 803 -14.32 -12.92 16.74
N SER A 804 -13.54 -11.94 16.23
CA SER A 804 -13.42 -10.63 16.87
C SER A 804 -14.80 -9.94 16.95
N LEU A 805 -14.89 -8.87 17.78
CA LEU A 805 -16.06 -8.00 17.85
C LEU A 805 -16.10 -7.07 16.61
N SER A 806 -16.46 -7.65 15.48
CA SER A 806 -16.58 -7.01 14.18
C SER A 806 -17.67 -7.69 13.39
N GLU A 807 -18.71 -6.99 13.03
CA GLU A 807 -19.76 -7.51 12.17
C GLU A 807 -19.38 -7.37 10.70
N GLN A 808 -18.98 -6.16 10.25
CA GLN A 808 -18.74 -5.90 8.84
C GLN A 808 -17.47 -6.56 8.31
N GLY A 809 -16.35 -6.51 9.05
CA GLY A 809 -15.11 -7.15 8.62
C GLY A 809 -15.26 -8.66 8.53
N VAL A 810 -15.87 -9.30 9.56
CA VAL A 810 -16.07 -10.76 9.59
C VAL A 810 -17.07 -11.20 8.54
N LEU A 811 -18.22 -10.52 8.41
CA LEU A 811 -19.22 -10.87 7.40
C LEU A 811 -18.68 -10.68 5.97
N GLY A 812 -17.88 -9.62 5.73
CA GLY A 812 -17.23 -9.40 4.45
C GLY A 812 -16.25 -10.52 4.09
N PHE A 813 -15.49 -11.00 5.08
CA PHE A 813 -14.57 -12.13 4.92
C PHE A 813 -15.34 -13.41 4.56
N GLU A 814 -16.38 -13.75 5.32
CA GLU A 814 -17.18 -14.96 5.06
C GLU A 814 -17.92 -14.89 3.71
N TYR A 815 -18.34 -13.70 3.30
CA TYR A 815 -18.86 -13.50 1.95
C TYR A 815 -17.82 -13.84 0.90
N GLY A 816 -16.61 -13.26 1.01
CA GLY A 816 -15.50 -13.52 0.07
C GLY A 816 -15.14 -15.01 0.02
N TYR A 817 -15.10 -15.67 1.17
CA TYR A 817 -14.87 -17.13 1.26
C TYR A 817 -15.93 -17.90 0.48
N SER A 818 -17.22 -17.59 0.70
CA SER A 818 -18.34 -18.26 0.05
C SER A 818 -18.42 -18.05 -1.47
N VAL A 819 -17.86 -16.96 -1.97
CA VAL A 819 -17.78 -16.70 -3.43
C VAL A 819 -16.80 -17.64 -4.11
N VAL A 820 -15.67 -17.95 -3.47
CA VAL A 820 -14.61 -18.80 -4.04
C VAL A 820 -14.92 -20.29 -3.83
N ASP A 821 -15.49 -20.68 -2.68
CA ASP A 821 -15.94 -22.05 -2.42
C ASP A 821 -17.46 -22.12 -2.33
N PRO A 822 -18.17 -22.17 -3.48
CA PRO A 822 -19.63 -22.23 -3.50
C PRO A 822 -20.19 -23.59 -3.05
N ASN A 823 -19.35 -24.60 -2.85
CA ASN A 823 -19.74 -25.93 -2.39
C ASN A 823 -19.67 -26.07 -0.87
N ALA A 824 -18.99 -25.19 -0.18
CA ALA A 824 -18.95 -25.15 1.28
C ALA A 824 -20.25 -24.57 1.87
N LEU A 825 -20.60 -25.02 3.07
CA LEU A 825 -21.58 -24.36 3.92
C LEU A 825 -20.86 -23.29 4.75
N VAL A 826 -20.85 -22.07 4.25
CA VAL A 826 -20.24 -20.92 4.94
C VAL A 826 -21.32 -20.19 5.72
N MET A 827 -21.10 -19.98 7.01
CA MET A 827 -22.07 -19.36 7.92
C MET A 827 -21.44 -18.26 8.76
N TRP A 828 -22.13 -17.14 8.85
CA TRP A 828 -21.87 -16.10 9.84
C TRP A 828 -23.00 -16.04 10.85
N GLU A 829 -22.69 -16.16 12.16
CA GLU A 829 -23.67 -16.03 13.24
C GLU A 829 -23.51 -14.68 13.94
N ALA A 830 -24.54 -13.86 13.88
CA ALA A 830 -24.61 -12.66 14.71
C ALA A 830 -24.78 -13.05 16.18
N GLN A 831 -24.16 -12.33 17.11
CA GLN A 831 -24.38 -12.60 18.54
C GLN A 831 -25.83 -12.39 18.93
N PHE A 832 -26.46 -11.33 18.42
CA PHE A 832 -27.90 -11.13 18.34
C PHE A 832 -28.23 -10.64 16.93
N GLY A 833 -29.35 -11.06 16.37
CA GLY A 833 -29.70 -10.70 15.00
C GLY A 833 -29.85 -9.19 14.77
N ASP A 834 -30.16 -8.43 15.80
CA ASP A 834 -30.22 -6.97 15.73
C ASP A 834 -28.85 -6.33 15.39
N PHE A 835 -27.73 -6.94 15.81
CA PHE A 835 -26.40 -6.42 15.54
C PHE A 835 -25.95 -6.57 14.08
N SER A 836 -26.69 -7.30 13.26
CA SER A 836 -26.39 -7.42 11.83
C SER A 836 -26.37 -6.07 11.09
N ASN A 837 -27.02 -5.04 11.63
CA ASN A 837 -26.96 -3.70 11.07
C ASN A 837 -25.56 -3.05 11.16
N GLY A 838 -24.67 -3.53 12.03
CA GLY A 838 -23.25 -3.18 12.03
C GLY A 838 -22.52 -3.59 10.75
N ALA A 839 -23.09 -4.54 9.99
CA ALA A 839 -22.56 -4.98 8.69
C ALA A 839 -23.49 -4.61 7.51
N GLN A 840 -24.36 -3.62 7.66
CA GLN A 840 -25.39 -3.31 6.67
C GLN A 840 -24.82 -3.02 5.28
N VAL A 841 -23.63 -2.41 5.18
CA VAL A 841 -22.99 -2.14 3.88
C VAL A 841 -22.61 -3.45 3.17
N ILE A 842 -22.08 -4.43 3.88
CA ILE A 842 -21.80 -5.76 3.31
C ILE A 842 -23.09 -6.44 2.86
N ILE A 843 -24.14 -6.34 3.66
CA ILE A 843 -25.44 -6.92 3.30
C ILE A 843 -25.96 -6.28 2.02
N ASP A 844 -26.05 -4.96 1.95
CA ASP A 844 -26.67 -4.24 0.84
C ASP A 844 -25.84 -4.28 -0.44
N GLN A 845 -24.53 -4.15 -0.33
CA GLN A 845 -23.66 -3.97 -1.49
C GLN A 845 -23.13 -5.27 -2.07
N TYR A 846 -22.96 -6.30 -1.22
CA TYR A 846 -22.42 -7.58 -1.62
C TYR A 846 -23.48 -8.70 -1.56
N ILE A 847 -24.01 -9.05 -0.40
CA ILE A 847 -24.85 -10.23 -0.22
C ILE A 847 -26.12 -10.14 -1.07
N VAL A 848 -26.79 -8.98 -1.07
CA VAL A 848 -28.07 -8.77 -1.75
C VAL A 848 -27.93 -8.46 -3.23
N ALA A 849 -26.85 -7.76 -3.62
CA ALA A 849 -26.76 -7.11 -4.92
C ALA A 849 -25.68 -7.67 -5.86
N SER A 850 -24.80 -8.55 -5.39
CA SER A 850 -23.63 -8.98 -6.16
C SER A 850 -23.96 -9.82 -7.39
N GLU A 851 -25.00 -10.62 -7.35
CA GLU A 851 -25.43 -11.42 -8.50
C GLU A 851 -25.88 -10.50 -9.65
N GLU A 852 -26.71 -9.49 -9.36
CA GLU A 852 -27.21 -8.54 -10.36
C GLU A 852 -26.09 -7.61 -10.86
N LYS A 853 -25.26 -7.10 -9.95
CA LYS A 853 -24.19 -6.14 -10.33
C LYS A 853 -23.04 -6.81 -11.07
N TRP A 854 -22.64 -8.01 -10.64
CA TRP A 854 -21.34 -8.59 -11.03
C TRP A 854 -21.45 -10.06 -11.44
N ASN A 855 -22.64 -10.63 -11.53
CA ASN A 855 -22.89 -12.06 -11.73
C ASN A 855 -22.13 -12.94 -10.68
N GLN A 856 -21.98 -12.42 -9.48
CA GLN A 856 -21.21 -13.03 -8.42
C GLN A 856 -22.16 -13.67 -7.40
N LYS A 857 -22.16 -15.00 -7.34
CA LYS A 857 -23.09 -15.79 -6.51
C LYS A 857 -22.39 -16.28 -5.26
N CYS A 858 -23.13 -16.40 -4.15
CA CYS A 858 -22.67 -17.03 -2.92
C CYS A 858 -23.77 -17.86 -2.25
N ARG A 859 -23.37 -18.82 -1.43
CA ARG A 859 -24.28 -19.65 -0.59
C ARG A 859 -24.22 -19.26 0.88
N LEU A 860 -23.70 -18.09 1.20
CA LEU A 860 -23.53 -17.62 2.57
C LEU A 860 -24.83 -17.74 3.36
N VAL A 861 -24.73 -18.25 4.58
CA VAL A 861 -25.83 -18.30 5.54
C VAL A 861 -25.61 -17.27 6.64
N MET A 862 -26.60 -16.46 6.91
CA MET A 862 -26.61 -15.57 8.07
C MET A 862 -27.55 -16.16 9.14
N LEU A 863 -27.00 -16.50 10.31
CA LEU A 863 -27.76 -16.98 11.47
C LEU A 863 -28.02 -15.79 12.40
N LEU A 864 -29.27 -15.40 12.51
CA LEU A 864 -29.72 -14.19 13.19
C LEU A 864 -30.63 -14.51 14.36
N PRO A 865 -30.16 -14.56 15.62
CA PRO A 865 -31.01 -14.80 16.79
C PRO A 865 -32.13 -13.75 16.91
N HIS A 866 -33.38 -14.25 16.92
CA HIS A 866 -34.59 -13.44 16.87
C HIS A 866 -35.70 -14.05 17.78
N GLY A 867 -36.60 -13.22 18.33
CA GLY A 867 -37.71 -13.75 19.12
C GLY A 867 -38.46 -12.79 20.01
N TYR A 868 -38.30 -11.51 19.96
CA TYR A 868 -38.96 -10.47 20.78
C TYR A 868 -38.97 -10.76 22.30
N GLU A 869 -37.87 -11.29 22.82
CA GLU A 869 -37.74 -11.79 24.19
C GLU A 869 -36.40 -11.42 24.83
N GLY A 870 -35.71 -10.43 24.25
CA GLY A 870 -34.41 -9.93 24.72
C GLY A 870 -34.54 -8.90 25.84
N GLN A 871 -33.44 -8.62 26.53
CA GLN A 871 -33.35 -7.49 27.43
C GLN A 871 -33.13 -6.22 26.60
N GLY A 872 -34.18 -5.39 26.52
CA GLY A 872 -34.15 -4.18 25.75
C GLY A 872 -34.38 -4.37 24.24
N PRO A 873 -34.39 -3.27 23.47
CA PRO A 873 -34.76 -3.30 22.05
C PRO A 873 -33.71 -4.00 21.17
N GLU A 874 -32.39 -3.85 21.48
CA GLU A 874 -31.30 -4.34 20.64
C GLU A 874 -31.03 -5.86 20.78
N HIS A 875 -31.77 -6.56 21.62
CA HIS A 875 -31.65 -8.02 21.84
C HIS A 875 -32.93 -8.77 21.48
N SER A 876 -33.88 -8.14 20.83
CA SER A 876 -35.22 -8.67 20.64
C SER A 876 -35.51 -9.04 19.19
N SER A 877 -35.10 -8.27 18.21
CA SER A 877 -35.46 -8.49 16.82
C SER A 877 -34.25 -8.45 15.90
N ALA A 878 -34.12 -9.40 14.99
CA ALA A 878 -33.21 -9.37 13.86
C ALA A 878 -33.72 -8.49 12.71
N ARG A 879 -34.83 -7.80 12.88
CA ARG A 879 -35.48 -6.99 11.86
C ARG A 879 -35.76 -7.77 10.58
N LEU A 880 -36.55 -8.85 10.72
CA LEU A 880 -36.98 -9.69 9.62
C LEU A 880 -37.53 -8.89 8.44
N GLU A 881 -38.32 -7.85 8.72
CA GLU A 881 -38.88 -6.91 7.75
C GLU A 881 -37.84 -6.24 6.87
N ARG A 882 -36.60 -5.97 7.37
CA ARG A 882 -35.49 -5.40 6.61
C ARG A 882 -35.04 -6.33 5.50
N TYR A 883 -34.90 -7.61 5.79
CA TYR A 883 -34.49 -8.62 4.81
C TYR A 883 -35.58 -8.91 3.80
N LEU A 884 -36.84 -8.96 4.25
CA LEU A 884 -37.99 -9.11 3.33
C LEU A 884 -38.11 -7.95 2.35
N GLN A 885 -37.77 -6.72 2.79
CA GLN A 885 -37.75 -5.53 1.94
C GLN A 885 -36.61 -5.58 0.90
N LEU A 886 -35.52 -6.27 1.23
CA LEU A 886 -34.36 -6.44 0.34
C LEU A 886 -34.57 -7.58 -0.67
N CYS A 887 -35.59 -8.40 -0.53
CA CYS A 887 -35.94 -9.46 -1.48
C CYS A 887 -36.39 -8.86 -2.82
N ALA A 888 -35.71 -9.18 -3.89
CA ALA A 888 -36.06 -8.81 -5.25
C ALA A 888 -35.54 -9.88 -6.22
N GLU A 889 -36.38 -10.32 -7.16
CA GLU A 889 -36.00 -11.22 -8.25
C GLU A 889 -35.26 -12.50 -7.78
N ASN A 890 -35.66 -12.99 -6.62
CA ASN A 890 -35.08 -14.19 -5.99
C ASN A 890 -33.60 -14.07 -5.59
N ASN A 891 -33.12 -12.89 -5.27
CA ASN A 891 -31.71 -12.63 -4.89
C ASN A 891 -31.30 -13.27 -3.56
N LEU A 892 -32.23 -13.53 -2.64
CA LEU A 892 -31.97 -14.17 -1.34
C LEU A 892 -33.14 -14.96 -0.83
N GLN A 893 -32.88 -15.84 0.14
CA GLN A 893 -33.86 -16.65 0.84
C GLN A 893 -33.96 -16.14 2.28
N VAL A 894 -35.18 -15.90 2.78
CA VAL A 894 -35.43 -15.48 4.17
C VAL A 894 -36.29 -16.54 4.83
N CYS A 895 -35.79 -17.22 5.86
CA CYS A 895 -36.42 -18.31 6.52
C CYS A 895 -36.53 -18.11 8.04
N TYR A 896 -37.68 -18.47 8.61
CA TYR A 896 -37.90 -18.51 10.05
C TYR A 896 -38.38 -19.92 10.43
N PRO A 897 -37.47 -20.90 10.60
CA PRO A 897 -37.84 -22.26 10.93
C PRO A 897 -38.54 -22.33 12.27
N THR A 898 -39.63 -23.14 12.34
CA THR A 898 -40.47 -23.25 13.55
C THR A 898 -40.10 -24.46 14.41
N THR A 899 -39.43 -25.47 13.84
CA THR A 899 -39.02 -26.69 14.55
C THR A 899 -37.55 -27.06 14.33
N PRO A 900 -36.95 -27.85 15.26
CA PRO A 900 -35.57 -28.36 15.06
C PRO A 900 -35.41 -29.16 13.76
N THR A 901 -36.38 -29.97 13.41
CA THR A 901 -36.42 -30.76 12.16
C THR A 901 -36.31 -29.84 10.93
N GLN A 902 -37.10 -28.77 10.90
CA GLN A 902 -37.04 -27.83 9.77
C GLN A 902 -35.71 -27.11 9.68
N TYR A 903 -35.09 -26.79 10.82
CA TYR A 903 -33.76 -26.19 10.83
C TYR A 903 -32.67 -27.14 10.28
N PHE A 904 -32.70 -28.40 10.67
CA PHE A 904 -31.85 -29.46 10.09
C PHE A 904 -31.98 -29.53 8.55
N HIS A 905 -33.23 -29.68 8.08
CA HIS A 905 -33.49 -29.77 6.64
C HIS A 905 -33.11 -28.50 5.88
N LEU A 906 -33.30 -27.33 6.47
CA LEU A 906 -32.93 -26.04 5.88
C LEU A 906 -31.43 -25.91 5.63
N LEU A 907 -30.60 -26.26 6.64
CA LEU A 907 -29.13 -26.20 6.50
C LEU A 907 -28.63 -27.17 5.42
N ARG A 908 -29.18 -28.39 5.38
CA ARG A 908 -28.80 -29.36 4.36
C ARG A 908 -29.28 -28.96 2.97
N ARG A 909 -30.50 -28.40 2.87
CA ARG A 909 -31.07 -27.88 1.62
C ARG A 909 -30.17 -26.80 1.02
N GLN A 910 -29.62 -25.92 1.84
CA GLN A 910 -28.76 -24.82 1.36
C GLN A 910 -27.55 -25.31 0.53
N VAL A 911 -27.02 -26.46 0.86
CA VAL A 911 -25.93 -27.08 0.10
C VAL A 911 -26.44 -27.94 -1.06
N LYS A 912 -27.49 -28.68 -0.87
CA LYS A 912 -27.98 -29.70 -1.83
C LYS A 912 -28.80 -29.13 -2.97
N GLN A 913 -29.35 -27.92 -2.83
CA GLN A 913 -30.08 -27.27 -3.92
C GLN A 913 -29.13 -26.78 -5.02
N GLU A 914 -29.57 -26.84 -6.26
CA GLU A 914 -28.79 -26.34 -7.42
C GLU A 914 -28.62 -24.81 -7.41
N ILE A 915 -29.63 -24.12 -6.84
CA ILE A 915 -29.65 -22.66 -6.79
C ILE A 915 -28.64 -22.15 -5.75
N VAL A 916 -27.68 -21.36 -6.24
CA VAL A 916 -26.67 -20.71 -5.39
C VAL A 916 -27.17 -19.32 -4.97
N ARG A 917 -27.62 -19.18 -3.72
CA ARG A 917 -28.16 -17.92 -3.16
C ARG A 917 -27.91 -17.81 -1.67
N PRO A 918 -27.74 -16.59 -1.14
CA PRO A 918 -27.64 -16.35 0.31
C PRO A 918 -28.91 -16.80 1.05
N LEU A 919 -28.74 -17.26 2.27
CA LEU A 919 -29.82 -17.68 3.16
C LEU A 919 -29.75 -16.87 4.46
N ILE A 920 -30.85 -16.19 4.78
CA ILE A 920 -31.03 -15.47 6.03
C ILE A 920 -31.93 -16.29 6.93
N VAL A 921 -31.42 -16.72 8.09
CA VAL A 921 -32.15 -17.55 9.04
C VAL A 921 -32.44 -16.81 10.33
N MET A 922 -33.69 -16.62 10.64
CA MET A 922 -34.12 -16.15 11.96
C MET A 922 -33.99 -17.32 12.95
N THR A 923 -32.86 -17.37 13.68
CA THR A 923 -32.60 -18.45 14.65
C THR A 923 -33.30 -18.21 15.98
N PRO A 924 -33.70 -19.28 16.70
CA PRO A 924 -34.44 -19.15 17.94
C PRO A 924 -33.60 -18.77 19.14
N LYS A 925 -34.22 -18.24 20.20
CA LYS A 925 -33.62 -18.01 21.52
C LYS A 925 -34.29 -18.88 22.59
N SER A 926 -35.50 -18.54 23.08
CA SER A 926 -36.17 -19.35 24.11
C SER A 926 -36.65 -20.72 23.58
N LEU A 927 -36.94 -20.80 22.27
CA LEU A 927 -37.32 -22.07 21.65
C LEU A 927 -36.22 -23.13 21.72
N LEU A 928 -34.96 -22.73 21.87
CA LEU A 928 -33.81 -23.64 22.08
C LEU A 928 -34.01 -24.58 23.26
N ARG A 929 -34.83 -24.21 24.26
CA ARG A 929 -35.07 -24.93 25.49
C ARG A 929 -36.56 -25.23 25.75
N LEU A 930 -37.46 -24.81 24.86
CA LEU A 930 -38.91 -25.02 25.01
C LEU A 930 -39.26 -26.49 24.67
N PRO A 931 -39.78 -27.29 25.61
CA PRO A 931 -40.09 -28.68 25.32
C PRO A 931 -41.10 -28.86 24.18
N ALA A 932 -42.06 -27.96 24.03
CA ALA A 932 -43.03 -28.00 22.94
C ALA A 932 -42.37 -27.76 21.56
N ALA A 933 -41.19 -27.17 21.51
CA ALA A 933 -40.44 -26.91 20.28
C ALA A 933 -39.43 -28.03 19.98
N SER A 934 -39.48 -29.15 20.62
CA SER A 934 -38.67 -30.33 20.29
C SER A 934 -39.33 -31.16 19.19
N SER A 935 -38.53 -32.01 18.53
CA SER A 935 -38.97 -32.88 17.43
C SER A 935 -38.56 -34.33 17.68
N SER A 936 -39.22 -35.29 16.97
CA SER A 936 -38.73 -36.67 16.90
C SER A 936 -37.48 -36.75 16.01
N VAL A 937 -36.47 -37.51 16.42
CA VAL A 937 -35.26 -37.74 15.67
C VAL A 937 -35.49 -38.53 14.36
N GLU A 938 -36.55 -39.33 14.32
CA GLU A 938 -36.96 -40.10 13.12
C GLU A 938 -37.29 -39.16 11.95
N ASN A 939 -37.74 -37.93 12.22
CA ASN A 939 -38.04 -36.94 11.20
C ASN A 939 -36.78 -36.45 10.43
N LEU A 940 -35.60 -36.83 10.88
CA LEU A 940 -34.36 -36.52 10.17
C LEU A 940 -34.02 -37.54 9.09
N THR A 941 -34.72 -38.69 9.07
CA THR A 941 -34.38 -39.80 8.16
C THR A 941 -35.08 -39.73 6.82
N SER A 942 -36.02 -38.82 6.64
CA SER A 942 -36.76 -38.64 5.39
C SER A 942 -37.36 -37.25 5.28
N GLY A 943 -37.75 -36.85 4.09
CA GLY A 943 -38.38 -35.58 3.81
C GLY A 943 -37.37 -34.42 3.67
N GLY A 944 -37.90 -33.21 3.76
CA GLY A 944 -37.11 -31.99 3.53
C GLY A 944 -37.69 -30.75 4.18
N PHE A 945 -37.13 -29.64 3.89
CA PHE A 945 -37.61 -28.35 4.37
C PHE A 945 -38.94 -28.01 3.73
N GLN A 946 -39.91 -27.68 4.57
CA GLN A 946 -41.25 -27.31 4.16
C GLN A 946 -41.43 -25.79 4.29
N PRO A 947 -41.67 -25.07 3.19
CA PRO A 947 -41.94 -23.63 3.24
C PRO A 947 -43.15 -23.26 4.10
N VAL A 948 -44.13 -24.12 4.13
CA VAL A 948 -45.36 -24.01 4.95
C VAL A 948 -45.67 -25.35 5.62
N ILE A 949 -45.88 -25.30 6.92
CA ILE A 949 -46.25 -26.50 7.72
C ILE A 949 -47.74 -26.44 8.01
N ASP A 950 -48.47 -27.48 7.64
CA ASP A 950 -49.91 -27.63 7.94
C ASP A 950 -50.11 -28.01 9.41
N ASP A 951 -51.27 -27.66 9.96
CA ASP A 951 -51.68 -28.07 11.32
C ASP A 951 -52.15 -29.53 11.32
N VAL A 952 -51.19 -30.41 11.68
CA VAL A 952 -51.45 -31.87 11.71
C VAL A 952 -52.47 -32.28 12.76
N SER A 953 -52.88 -31.43 13.70
CA SER A 953 -53.91 -31.71 14.72
C SER A 953 -55.31 -31.61 14.15
N ILE A 954 -55.47 -31.03 12.97
CA ILE A 954 -56.77 -30.87 12.32
C ILE A 954 -57.04 -32.08 11.44
N THR A 955 -57.96 -32.93 11.92
CA THR A 955 -58.37 -34.11 11.17
C THR A 955 -59.50 -33.82 10.16
N ASN A 956 -60.36 -32.84 10.44
CA ASN A 956 -61.44 -32.44 9.56
C ASN A 956 -61.26 -31.01 9.03
N LYS A 957 -60.68 -30.88 7.86
CA LYS A 957 -60.38 -29.59 7.23
C LYS A 957 -61.61 -28.80 6.81
N THR A 958 -62.78 -29.49 6.62
CA THR A 958 -64.02 -28.81 6.21
C THR A 958 -64.70 -28.02 7.33
N GLU A 959 -64.34 -28.25 8.59
CA GLU A 959 -64.83 -27.50 9.76
C GLU A 959 -64.00 -26.26 10.11
N VAL A 960 -62.92 -26.05 9.42
CA VAL A 960 -62.00 -24.90 9.66
C VAL A 960 -62.69 -23.60 9.25
N LYS A 961 -62.93 -22.73 10.25
CA LYS A 961 -63.56 -21.41 10.03
C LYS A 961 -62.54 -20.27 9.88
N ARG A 962 -61.32 -20.47 10.32
CA ARG A 962 -60.28 -19.44 10.28
C ARG A 962 -58.91 -20.09 10.14
N ILE A 963 -58.07 -19.55 9.22
CA ILE A 963 -56.67 -19.90 9.05
C ILE A 963 -55.85 -18.77 9.65
N VAL A 964 -54.90 -19.11 10.49
CA VAL A 964 -53.92 -18.17 11.05
C VAL A 964 -52.53 -18.54 10.52
N LEU A 965 -51.94 -17.69 9.72
CA LEU A 965 -50.55 -17.83 9.24
C LEU A 965 -49.61 -17.20 10.27
N CYS A 966 -48.63 -17.94 10.74
CA CYS A 966 -47.63 -17.46 11.71
C CYS A 966 -46.31 -18.19 11.51
N SER A 967 -45.24 -17.71 12.12
CA SER A 967 -43.89 -18.30 12.06
C SER A 967 -43.18 -18.18 13.40
N GLY A 968 -42.24 -19.11 13.66
CA GLY A 968 -41.38 -19.09 14.82
C GLY A 968 -42.11 -19.18 16.16
N LYS A 969 -41.67 -18.37 17.14
CA LYS A 969 -42.14 -18.44 18.53
C LYS A 969 -43.63 -18.24 18.69
N VAL A 970 -44.25 -17.33 17.95
CA VAL A 970 -45.68 -17.01 18.08
C VAL A 970 -46.59 -18.22 17.80
N PHE A 971 -46.11 -19.17 16.98
CA PHE A 971 -46.84 -20.44 16.78
C PHE A 971 -47.08 -21.17 18.10
N TYR A 972 -46.04 -21.26 18.95
CA TYR A 972 -46.15 -21.98 20.24
C TYR A 972 -47.03 -21.25 21.23
N ASP A 973 -46.98 -19.92 21.25
CA ASP A 973 -47.84 -19.11 22.12
C ASP A 973 -49.29 -19.25 21.71
N LEU A 974 -49.61 -19.24 20.42
CA LEU A 974 -50.95 -19.45 19.91
C LEU A 974 -51.46 -20.89 20.15
N ASN A 975 -50.58 -21.88 19.93
CA ASN A 975 -50.90 -23.27 20.13
C ASN A 975 -51.12 -23.60 21.61
N ALA A 976 -50.41 -22.97 22.53
CA ALA A 976 -50.62 -23.11 23.97
C ALA A 976 -51.90 -22.43 24.46
N ALA A 977 -52.38 -21.41 23.78
CA ALA A 977 -53.64 -20.71 24.08
C ALA A 977 -54.89 -21.39 23.48
N ARG A 978 -54.70 -22.32 22.56
CA ARG A 978 -55.79 -23.11 21.93
C ARG A 978 -56.24 -24.22 22.85
#